data_d1bf65cdb5aab76586ddf60c9185b4d1
#
_entry.id   d1bf65cdb5aab76586ddf60c9185b4d1
#
_cell.length_a   1.000
_cell.length_b   1.000
_cell.length_c   1.000
_cell.angle_alpha   90.00
_cell.angle_beta   90.00
_cell.angle_gamma   90.00
#
_symmetry.space_group_name_H-M   'P 1'
#
loop_
_entity.id
_entity.type
_entity.pdbx_description
1 polymer ?
#
loop_
_entity_poly.entity_id
_entity_poly.type
_entity_poly.pdbx_seq_one_letter_code
_entity_poly.pdbx_strand_id
1 'polypeptide(L)'
;MKKSYSKFVILTVVASCVLLFSMIPIRKNVSEFHSVAEYNFYKTHTIVAPPIDSSIIFPTAGNCDGCHGYDPQMNGMVDSYGNDVNVNDDWRTSMMALSAKDPFWRAKVSHEILTNPSNSLELQTKCTSCHAPQGHFTAILRGAEHYTIAEMLSDTTAMDGVSCAACHIKSAENLGQEFSGEATYDTSRVIYGPYEMPFAPPMTDFVGFKPQFSDHINDAGICASCHTLLTNSVDLNGNLTGEKFVEQATYHEWINSSYDDNGSNPTTCQGCHMPQLEEQIVISANYIFLEGRSPYGLHDLVGANTTMLKLMKENKEALNIDAQDEHFDETIAKTLLMLQQNSLSTNLEIADLDQDSAYFDLTITNKAGHKFPSGYPSRRAFVEFVATTDLGDTLFQSGVIRSNYEVNGQTNETEPHFDIINSKDQVQIYELVLGDVNGDFTTILEQSHVGLKDNRLPPLGFSTGHASYDTTLIIGNALTDSDFNYENATEGSGSDVVHYHIPLEGYTGFINISAKVFYQALPPKWLNPMLAESTPEIDTFRVMYENADLSPVLISTETMDSIFVQGVGTKNIVETNWLKIFPNPTSDGWVSISKPADINIIEIKIYDFTGRFIEKINNSLEQVRLPENGRLFLLEIETERGRIVRKILRD
;
A
#
# COMPACT_ATOMS: atom_id res chain seq x y z
N MET A 1 -24.24 58.22 25.76
CA MET A 1 -22.87 57.75 26.05
C MET A 1 -22.76 56.31 26.58
N LYS A 2 -23.80 55.63 27.05
CA LYS A 2 -23.71 54.23 27.55
C LYS A 2 -23.69 53.12 26.47
N LYS A 3 -24.10 53.38 25.23
CA LYS A 3 -24.10 52.34 24.14
C LYS A 3 -22.76 52.18 23.40
N SER A 4 -21.80 53.14 23.53
CA SER A 4 -20.50 53.06 22.87
C SER A 4 -19.49 52.21 23.64
N TYR A 5 -19.55 52.20 24.96
CA TYR A 5 -18.65 51.41 25.82
C TYR A 5 -18.85 49.90 25.69
N SER A 6 -20.09 49.46 25.50
CA SER A 6 -20.40 48.03 25.37
C SER A 6 -19.80 47.42 24.09
N LYS A 7 -19.82 48.16 22.96
CA LYS A 7 -19.20 47.69 21.70
C LYS A 7 -17.67 47.67 21.75
N PHE A 8 -17.08 48.61 22.48
CA PHE A 8 -15.62 48.66 22.63
C PHE A 8 -15.10 47.54 23.53
N VAL A 9 -15.80 47.23 24.61
CA VAL A 9 -15.45 46.11 25.50
C VAL A 9 -15.63 44.75 24.82
N ILE A 10 -16.68 44.56 24.02
CA ILE A 10 -16.88 43.32 23.24
C ILE A 10 -15.78 43.17 22.18
N LEU A 11 -15.42 44.27 21.49
CA LEU A 11 -14.35 44.22 20.49
C LEU A 11 -12.98 43.89 21.11
N THR A 12 -12.70 44.43 22.31
CA THR A 12 -11.46 44.17 23.05
C THR A 12 -11.39 42.74 23.58
N VAL A 13 -12.52 42.19 24.08
CA VAL A 13 -12.58 40.79 24.53
C VAL A 13 -12.43 39.82 23.35
N VAL A 14 -13.08 40.09 22.22
CA VAL A 14 -12.96 39.26 21.02
C VAL A 14 -11.53 39.34 20.47
N ALA A 15 -10.92 40.53 20.41
CA ALA A 15 -9.53 40.69 19.99
C ALA A 15 -8.55 40.00 20.95
N SER A 16 -8.79 40.05 22.28
CA SER A 16 -7.96 39.33 23.25
C SER A 16 -8.16 37.80 23.17
N CYS A 17 -9.38 37.31 22.91
CA CYS A 17 -9.60 35.89 22.65
C CYS A 17 -8.93 35.41 21.35
N VAL A 18 -8.99 36.18 20.27
CA VAL A 18 -8.31 35.87 19.02
C VAL A 18 -6.79 35.88 19.20
N LEU A 19 -6.25 36.83 19.97
CA LEU A 19 -4.81 36.86 20.29
C LEU A 19 -4.40 35.73 21.23
N LEU A 20 -5.26 35.29 22.15
CA LEU A 20 -5.00 34.12 23.01
C LEU A 20 -5.09 32.80 22.21
N PHE A 21 -5.98 32.69 21.22
CA PHE A 21 -6.03 31.54 20.32
C PHE A 21 -4.87 31.52 19.31
N SER A 22 -4.34 32.68 18.92
CA SER A 22 -3.14 32.74 18.05
C SER A 22 -1.82 32.52 18.81
N MET A 23 -1.85 32.47 20.14
CA MET A 23 -0.72 32.13 21.00
C MET A 23 -0.78 30.68 21.53
N ILE A 24 -1.81 29.90 21.17
CA ILE A 24 -1.73 28.46 21.32
C ILE A 24 -0.73 28.03 20.24
N PRO A 25 0.48 27.56 20.58
CA PRO A 25 1.35 27.01 19.58
C PRO A 25 0.53 25.91 18.90
N ILE A 26 0.34 26.02 17.58
CA ILE A 26 -0.05 24.89 16.77
C ILE A 26 1.07 23.87 17.08
N ARG A 27 0.77 22.88 17.92
CA ARG A 27 1.66 21.73 18.04
C ARG A 27 1.77 21.21 16.62
N LYS A 28 2.87 21.53 15.91
CA LYS A 28 3.34 20.66 14.86
C LYS A 28 3.33 19.28 15.53
N ASN A 29 2.69 18.30 14.91
CA ASN A 29 2.79 16.92 15.34
C ASN A 29 4.27 16.53 15.29
N VAL A 30 4.99 16.87 16.33
CA VAL A 30 6.25 16.25 16.68
C VAL A 30 5.83 14.84 17.04
N SER A 31 6.45 13.85 16.50
CA SER A 31 6.03 12.48 16.58
C SER A 31 5.60 12.14 18.01
N GLU A 32 4.37 11.67 18.18
CA GLU A 32 3.86 11.19 19.48
C GLU A 32 4.56 9.89 19.91
N PHE A 33 5.62 9.49 19.19
CA PHE A 33 6.20 8.16 19.24
C PHE A 33 7.20 7.96 20.36
N HIS A 34 7.94 8.98 20.76
CA HIS A 34 8.79 8.91 21.94
C HIS A 34 8.16 9.72 23.06
N SER A 35 7.46 9.06 23.95
CA SER A 35 6.69 9.71 25.03
C SER A 35 7.40 9.61 26.38
N VAL A 36 6.99 10.47 27.33
CA VAL A 36 7.42 10.34 28.74
C VAL A 36 7.09 8.96 29.33
N ALA A 37 6.01 8.32 28.84
CA ALA A 37 5.65 6.96 29.26
C ALA A 37 6.66 5.92 28.76
N GLU A 38 7.12 6.04 27.53
CA GLU A 38 8.18 5.23 26.95
C GLU A 38 9.51 5.40 27.72
N TYR A 39 9.90 6.64 27.98
CA TYR A 39 11.07 6.93 28.82
C TYR A 39 10.97 6.25 30.20
N ASN A 40 9.83 6.35 30.89
CA ASN A 40 9.64 5.70 32.18
C ASN A 40 9.67 4.17 32.07
N PHE A 41 9.20 3.62 30.97
CA PHE A 41 9.30 2.19 30.68
C PHE A 41 10.76 1.76 30.57
N TYR A 42 11.56 2.37 29.72
CA TYR A 42 12.97 2.04 29.55
C TYR A 42 13.83 2.28 30.80
N LYS A 43 13.49 3.28 31.58
CA LYS A 43 14.16 3.52 32.87
C LYS A 43 13.97 2.37 33.87
N THR A 44 12.90 1.61 33.75
CA THR A 44 12.56 0.52 34.69
C THR A 44 12.82 -0.88 34.11
N HIS A 45 13.10 -0.98 32.81
CA HIS A 45 13.32 -2.25 32.09
C HIS A 45 14.77 -2.31 31.59
N THR A 46 15.34 -3.51 31.61
CA THR A 46 16.65 -3.75 31.00
C THR A 46 16.43 -3.81 29.48
N ILE A 47 16.90 -2.79 28.75
CA ILE A 47 16.89 -2.81 27.28
C ILE A 47 17.91 -3.85 26.84
N VAL A 48 17.52 -4.74 25.94
CA VAL A 48 18.47 -5.67 25.32
C VAL A 48 19.25 -4.86 24.28
N ALA A 49 20.54 -4.64 24.58
CA ALA A 49 21.42 -3.95 23.64
C ALA A 49 21.64 -4.82 22.39
N PRO A 50 21.74 -4.23 21.19
CA PRO A 50 22.14 -4.95 19.98
C PRO A 50 23.51 -5.62 20.18
N PRO A 51 23.80 -6.74 19.47
CA PRO A 51 25.07 -7.42 19.57
C PRO A 51 26.24 -6.50 19.24
N ILE A 52 27.30 -6.55 20.06
CA ILE A 52 28.56 -5.82 19.85
C ILE A 52 29.53 -6.75 19.15
N ASP A 53 29.76 -6.51 17.86
CA ASP A 53 30.72 -7.24 17.01
C ASP A 53 31.26 -6.31 15.93
N SER A 54 32.28 -6.74 15.21
CA SER A 54 32.79 -5.99 14.06
C SER A 54 33.51 -6.89 13.08
N SER A 55 33.31 -6.65 11.78
CA SER A 55 34.16 -7.18 10.72
C SER A 55 35.41 -6.30 10.53
N ILE A 56 36.15 -6.54 9.44
CA ILE A 56 37.32 -5.71 9.09
C ILE A 56 36.94 -4.25 8.78
N ILE A 57 35.73 -3.99 8.28
CA ILE A 57 35.28 -2.64 7.93
C ILE A 57 33.93 -2.24 8.56
N PHE A 58 33.09 -3.18 8.98
CA PHE A 58 31.77 -2.88 9.51
C PHE A 58 31.66 -3.19 11.01
N PRO A 59 31.37 -2.19 11.85
CA PRO A 59 30.86 -2.43 13.20
C PRO A 59 29.37 -2.76 13.13
N THR A 60 28.87 -3.57 14.06
CA THR A 60 27.42 -3.73 14.28
C THR A 60 26.83 -2.51 14.97
N ALA A 61 25.49 -2.36 14.93
CA ALA A 61 24.76 -1.27 15.56
C ALA A 61 25.02 -1.20 17.08
N GLY A 62 25.27 -2.32 17.76
CA GLY A 62 25.60 -2.34 19.16
C GLY A 62 26.88 -1.55 19.54
N ASN A 63 27.81 -1.36 18.59
CA ASN A 63 28.94 -0.47 18.78
C ASN A 63 28.57 1.02 18.80
N CYS A 64 27.40 1.37 18.24
CA CYS A 64 26.88 2.74 18.16
C CYS A 64 25.89 3.03 19.30
N ASP A 65 25.15 2.01 19.74
CA ASP A 65 24.08 2.08 20.73
C ASP A 65 24.50 2.76 22.05
N GLY A 66 25.69 2.48 22.54
CA GLY A 66 26.19 3.05 23.80
C GLY A 66 26.28 4.59 23.82
N CYS A 67 26.31 5.25 22.65
CA CYS A 67 26.38 6.70 22.53
C CYS A 67 25.17 7.27 21.75
N HIS A 68 24.62 6.52 20.80
CA HIS A 68 23.52 6.94 19.92
C HIS A 68 22.20 6.19 20.18
N GLY A 69 22.12 5.40 21.26
CA GLY A 69 20.93 4.75 21.76
C GLY A 69 20.31 5.52 22.94
N TYR A 70 19.42 4.87 23.65
CA TYR A 70 18.70 5.43 24.78
C TYR A 70 19.62 6.03 25.86
N ASP A 71 19.38 7.30 26.24
CA ASP A 71 20.08 7.96 27.35
C ASP A 71 19.19 7.99 28.62
N PRO A 72 19.46 7.15 29.62
CA PRO A 72 18.67 7.12 30.86
C PRO A 72 18.71 8.42 31.66
N GLN A 73 19.61 9.34 31.32
CA GLN A 73 19.74 10.65 31.96
C GLN A 73 19.03 11.75 31.16
N MET A 74 18.54 11.43 29.94
CA MET A 74 17.88 12.37 29.04
C MET A 74 18.70 13.63 28.71
N ASN A 75 20.02 13.48 28.55
CA ASN A 75 20.91 14.58 28.17
C ASN A 75 21.21 14.58 26.66
N GLY A 76 21.11 13.44 26.01
CA GLY A 76 21.31 13.28 24.57
C GLY A 76 20.09 12.66 23.91
N MET A 77 19.90 12.93 22.63
CA MET A 77 18.84 12.38 21.77
C MET A 77 17.43 12.57 22.36
N VAL A 78 17.20 13.74 22.93
CA VAL A 78 15.94 14.15 23.53
C VAL A 78 15.50 15.46 22.92
N ASP A 79 14.26 15.55 22.48
CA ASP A 79 13.69 16.78 21.94
C ASP A 79 13.32 17.79 23.03
N SER A 80 12.90 18.99 22.65
CA SER A 80 12.51 20.03 23.59
C SER A 80 11.25 19.70 24.42
N TYR A 81 10.52 18.66 24.08
CA TYR A 81 9.35 18.17 24.81
C TYR A 81 9.72 17.03 25.80
N GLY A 82 10.98 16.57 25.77
CA GLY A 82 11.45 15.47 26.59
C GLY A 82 11.13 14.09 25.99
N ASN A 83 10.85 14.01 24.68
CA ASN A 83 10.73 12.74 24.01
C ASN A 83 12.10 12.21 23.65
N ASP A 84 12.30 10.90 23.78
CA ASP A 84 13.45 10.21 23.25
C ASP A 84 13.37 10.16 21.72
N VAL A 85 14.45 10.52 21.04
CA VAL A 85 14.56 10.57 19.58
C VAL A 85 15.85 9.88 19.13
N ASN A 86 16.27 8.84 19.86
CA ASN A 86 17.50 8.14 19.55
C ASN A 86 17.39 7.32 18.26
N VAL A 87 18.44 7.41 17.45
CA VAL A 87 18.46 6.80 16.11
C VAL A 87 18.52 5.28 16.14
N ASN A 88 18.95 4.67 17.22
CA ASN A 88 19.09 3.22 17.29
C ASN A 88 17.74 2.54 17.52
N ASP A 89 16.90 3.08 18.39
CA ASP A 89 15.56 2.54 18.65
C ASP A 89 14.62 2.77 17.44
N ASP A 90 14.73 3.92 16.77
CA ASP A 90 14.03 4.17 15.49
C ASP A 90 14.38 3.12 14.43
N TRP A 91 15.70 2.85 14.27
CA TRP A 91 16.20 1.96 13.23
C TRP A 91 15.93 0.48 13.51
N ARG A 92 16.07 -0.01 14.77
CA ARG A 92 16.20 -1.44 15.10
C ARG A 92 15.00 -2.32 14.76
N THR A 93 13.82 -1.75 14.55
CA THR A 93 12.61 -2.43 14.07
C THR A 93 12.21 -2.02 12.66
N SER A 94 13.02 -1.22 11.96
CA SER A 94 12.82 -0.97 10.55
C SER A 94 13.02 -2.25 9.72
N MET A 95 12.34 -2.35 8.57
CA MET A 95 12.54 -3.47 7.63
C MET A 95 14.00 -3.58 7.14
N MET A 96 14.77 -2.48 7.19
CA MET A 96 16.19 -2.47 6.86
C MET A 96 17.02 -3.18 7.94
N ALA A 97 16.81 -2.87 9.21
CA ALA A 97 17.45 -3.57 10.32
C ALA A 97 17.11 -5.07 10.35
N LEU A 98 15.87 -5.39 9.97
CA LEU A 98 15.35 -6.76 10.01
C LEU A 98 15.59 -7.54 8.71
N SER A 99 16.22 -6.95 7.70
CA SER A 99 16.33 -7.50 6.34
C SER A 99 16.96 -8.90 6.29
N ALA A 100 18.00 -9.19 7.08
CA ALA A 100 18.63 -10.50 7.18
C ALA A 100 17.81 -11.51 8.00
N LYS A 101 16.88 -11.04 8.83
CA LYS A 101 16.02 -11.85 9.72
C LYS A 101 14.62 -12.07 9.15
N ASP A 102 14.27 -11.40 8.05
CA ASP A 102 12.94 -11.46 7.40
C ASP A 102 12.64 -12.90 6.93
N PRO A 103 11.63 -13.58 7.54
CA PRO A 103 11.30 -14.96 7.19
C PRO A 103 10.68 -15.09 5.80
N PHE A 104 9.98 -14.07 5.30
CA PHE A 104 9.43 -14.06 3.95
C PHE A 104 10.55 -14.00 2.91
N TRP A 105 11.51 -13.09 3.09
CA TRP A 105 12.66 -13.01 2.19
C TRP A 105 13.46 -14.32 2.15
N ARG A 106 13.73 -14.93 3.32
CA ARG A 106 14.42 -16.23 3.39
C ARG A 106 13.66 -17.34 2.66
N ALA A 107 12.35 -17.42 2.87
CA ALA A 107 11.49 -18.38 2.19
C ALA A 107 11.52 -18.15 0.68
N LYS A 108 11.49 -16.87 0.25
CA LYS A 108 11.53 -16.52 -1.17
C LYS A 108 12.87 -16.89 -1.82
N VAL A 109 13.99 -16.59 -1.18
CA VAL A 109 15.31 -17.03 -1.66
C VAL A 109 15.37 -18.56 -1.77
N SER A 110 14.85 -19.28 -0.80
CA SER A 110 14.78 -20.75 -0.83
C SER A 110 13.90 -21.26 -2.00
N HIS A 111 12.79 -20.59 -2.29
CA HIS A 111 11.93 -20.90 -3.43
C HIS A 111 12.63 -20.67 -4.79
N GLU A 112 13.34 -19.56 -4.93
CA GLU A 112 14.12 -19.25 -6.13
C GLU A 112 15.21 -20.33 -6.37
N ILE A 113 15.95 -20.71 -5.30
CA ILE A 113 16.97 -21.77 -5.35
C ILE A 113 16.35 -23.12 -5.75
N LEU A 114 15.18 -23.45 -5.21
CA LEU A 114 14.49 -24.70 -5.54
C LEU A 114 14.11 -24.75 -7.03
N THR A 115 13.70 -23.61 -7.57
CA THR A 115 13.30 -23.48 -8.97
C THR A 115 14.51 -23.45 -9.92
N ASN A 116 15.60 -22.74 -9.54
CA ASN A 116 16.80 -22.55 -10.36
C ASN A 116 18.07 -23.01 -9.62
N PRO A 117 18.23 -24.32 -9.32
CA PRO A 117 19.32 -24.81 -8.49
C PRO A 117 20.70 -24.63 -9.12
N SER A 118 20.80 -24.53 -10.44
CA SER A 118 22.07 -24.29 -11.15
C SER A 118 22.63 -22.88 -10.90
N ASN A 119 21.78 -21.91 -10.52
CA ASN A 119 22.14 -20.51 -10.29
C ASN A 119 22.20 -20.15 -8.79
N SER A 120 22.11 -21.15 -7.92
CA SER A 120 21.92 -20.98 -6.48
C SER A 120 22.98 -20.09 -5.81
N LEU A 121 24.26 -20.20 -6.19
CA LEU A 121 25.33 -19.41 -5.57
C LEU A 121 25.26 -17.94 -5.97
N GLU A 122 25.05 -17.67 -7.25
CA GLU A 122 24.89 -16.31 -7.79
C GLU A 122 23.68 -15.61 -7.16
N LEU A 123 22.55 -16.34 -7.09
CA LEU A 123 21.31 -15.85 -6.51
C LEU A 123 21.49 -15.45 -5.04
N GLN A 124 22.05 -16.34 -4.21
CA GLN A 124 22.28 -16.04 -2.79
C GLN A 124 23.24 -14.86 -2.61
N THR A 125 24.30 -14.81 -3.42
CA THR A 125 25.26 -13.70 -3.43
C THR A 125 24.56 -12.38 -3.74
N LYS A 126 23.70 -12.38 -4.76
CA LYS A 126 22.90 -11.20 -5.13
C LYS A 126 21.95 -10.77 -4.00
N CYS A 127 21.19 -11.70 -3.45
CA CYS A 127 20.24 -11.41 -2.38
C CYS A 127 20.92 -10.84 -1.13
N THR A 128 22.06 -11.44 -0.71
CA THR A 128 22.78 -11.01 0.50
C THR A 128 23.46 -9.65 0.35
N SER A 129 23.76 -9.19 -0.88
CA SER A 129 24.37 -7.87 -1.08
C SER A 129 23.51 -6.71 -0.60
N CYS A 130 22.17 -6.85 -0.62
CA CYS A 130 21.22 -5.86 -0.12
C CYS A 130 20.69 -6.20 1.30
N HIS A 131 20.44 -7.48 1.58
CA HIS A 131 19.78 -7.89 2.83
C HIS A 131 20.75 -8.15 3.99
N ALA A 132 22.04 -8.34 3.71
CA ALA A 132 23.10 -8.55 4.70
C ALA A 132 24.44 -7.93 4.24
N PRO A 133 24.45 -6.62 3.87
CA PRO A 133 25.58 -6.00 3.18
C PRO A 133 26.89 -6.08 3.97
N GLN A 134 26.85 -5.98 5.30
CA GLN A 134 28.07 -6.01 6.11
C GLN A 134 28.81 -7.35 6.00
N GLY A 135 28.09 -8.47 6.10
CA GLY A 135 28.69 -9.80 5.91
C GLY A 135 29.12 -10.02 4.46
N HIS A 136 28.24 -9.73 3.52
CA HIS A 136 28.50 -9.87 2.09
C HIS A 136 29.77 -9.12 1.67
N PHE A 137 29.84 -7.80 1.86
CA PHE A 137 30.99 -7.00 1.44
C PHE A 137 32.28 -7.34 2.23
N THR A 138 32.15 -7.77 3.49
CA THR A 138 33.30 -8.30 4.23
C THR A 138 33.86 -9.56 3.58
N ALA A 139 33.00 -10.48 3.15
CA ALA A 139 33.43 -11.71 2.46
C ALA A 139 34.09 -11.41 1.12
N ILE A 140 33.48 -10.55 0.32
CA ILE A 140 34.04 -10.12 -0.98
C ILE A 140 35.41 -9.44 -0.83
N LEU A 141 35.55 -8.56 0.16
CA LEU A 141 36.84 -7.90 0.45
C LEU A 141 37.92 -8.89 0.92
N ARG A 142 37.53 -10.04 1.48
CA ARG A 142 38.43 -11.15 1.83
C ARG A 142 38.74 -12.06 0.64
N GLY A 143 38.18 -11.79 -0.54
CA GLY A 143 38.40 -12.54 -1.77
C GLY A 143 37.43 -13.71 -2.01
N ALA A 144 36.30 -13.75 -1.30
CA ALA A 144 35.23 -14.69 -1.61
C ALA A 144 34.58 -14.33 -2.95
N GLU A 145 34.25 -15.33 -3.76
CA GLU A 145 33.49 -15.15 -5.00
C GLU A 145 31.98 -15.10 -4.72
N HIS A 146 31.54 -15.80 -3.68
CA HIS A 146 30.13 -15.92 -3.29
C HIS A 146 29.97 -15.70 -1.79
N TYR A 147 28.75 -15.33 -1.39
CA TYR A 147 28.34 -15.27 0.00
C TYR A 147 26.91 -15.82 0.13
N THR A 148 26.77 -16.90 0.87
CA THR A 148 25.55 -17.70 0.95
C THR A 148 24.70 -17.35 2.18
N ILE A 149 23.41 -17.74 2.14
CA ILE A 149 22.52 -17.63 3.32
C ILE A 149 23.06 -18.42 4.51
N ALA A 150 23.69 -19.58 4.28
CA ALA A 150 24.27 -20.38 5.36
C ALA A 150 25.44 -19.66 6.06
N GLU A 151 26.28 -18.95 5.31
CA GLU A 151 27.34 -18.10 5.84
C GLU A 151 26.75 -16.90 6.59
N MET A 152 25.79 -16.23 6.00
CA MET A 152 25.06 -15.11 6.61
C MET A 152 24.47 -15.48 7.98
N LEU A 153 23.80 -16.62 8.10
CA LEU A 153 23.17 -17.08 9.34
C LEU A 153 24.17 -17.35 10.48
N SER A 154 25.45 -17.55 10.16
CA SER A 154 26.53 -17.76 11.13
C SER A 154 27.36 -16.50 11.41
N ASP A 155 27.06 -15.38 10.74
CA ASP A 155 27.81 -14.13 10.81
C ASP A 155 27.00 -13.06 11.55
N THR A 156 27.44 -12.71 12.77
CA THR A 156 26.76 -11.70 13.60
C THR A 156 26.67 -10.34 12.90
N THR A 157 27.69 -9.97 12.12
CA THR A 157 27.68 -8.69 11.40
C THR A 157 26.68 -8.68 10.25
N ALA A 158 26.49 -9.83 9.59
CA ALA A 158 25.47 -10.01 8.56
C ALA A 158 24.05 -9.98 9.14
N MET A 159 23.87 -10.64 10.30
CA MET A 159 22.57 -10.71 10.97
C MET A 159 22.11 -9.39 11.60
N ASP A 160 22.94 -8.35 11.57
CA ASP A 160 22.60 -6.97 11.90
C ASP A 160 21.79 -6.26 10.78
N GLY A 161 21.59 -6.93 9.64
CA GLY A 161 20.83 -6.44 8.49
C GLY A 161 21.51 -5.25 7.81
N VAL A 162 20.73 -4.26 7.34
CA VAL A 162 21.25 -2.98 6.84
C VAL A 162 21.37 -2.03 8.03
N SER A 163 22.54 -2.01 8.68
CA SER A 163 22.73 -1.21 9.88
C SER A 163 23.46 0.11 9.61
N CYS A 164 23.74 0.85 10.69
CA CYS A 164 24.34 2.18 10.66
C CYS A 164 25.54 2.27 9.69
N ALA A 165 26.46 1.32 9.78
CA ALA A 165 27.65 1.31 8.95
C ALA A 165 27.37 1.07 7.47
N ALA A 166 26.29 0.39 7.09
CA ALA A 166 25.94 0.17 5.69
C ALA A 166 25.66 1.49 4.93
N CYS A 167 25.20 2.53 5.63
CA CYS A 167 25.04 3.87 5.08
C CYS A 167 26.25 4.76 5.40
N HIS A 168 26.67 4.81 6.66
CA HIS A 168 27.62 5.80 7.15
C HIS A 168 29.08 5.57 6.75
N ILE A 169 29.46 4.41 6.18
CA ILE A 169 30.80 4.19 5.58
C ILE A 169 30.73 4.02 4.06
N LYS A 170 29.55 4.24 3.45
CA LYS A 170 29.42 4.22 1.99
C LYS A 170 30.20 5.39 1.38
N SER A 171 30.93 5.12 0.30
CA SER A 171 31.71 6.14 -0.41
C SER A 171 30.81 7.10 -1.20
N ALA A 172 31.24 8.34 -1.37
CA ALA A 172 30.65 9.27 -2.31
C ALA A 172 30.96 8.90 -3.80
N GLU A 173 31.89 7.97 -4.01
CA GLU A 173 32.24 7.49 -5.35
C GLU A 173 31.09 6.68 -5.94
N ASN A 174 30.76 6.91 -7.21
CA ASN A 174 29.69 6.23 -7.95
C ASN A 174 28.29 6.31 -7.34
N LEU A 175 28.06 7.23 -6.43
CA LEU A 175 26.77 7.40 -5.77
C LEU A 175 25.67 7.69 -6.79
N GLY A 176 24.55 6.96 -6.73
CA GLY A 176 23.47 7.04 -7.71
C GLY A 176 23.78 6.40 -9.08
N GLN A 177 24.92 5.72 -9.22
CA GLN A 177 25.33 5.00 -10.44
C GLN A 177 25.50 3.49 -10.23
N GLU A 178 25.62 3.06 -8.98
CA GLU A 178 25.68 1.66 -8.56
C GLU A 178 24.29 1.15 -8.22
N PHE A 179 23.89 0.03 -8.81
CA PHE A 179 22.57 -0.57 -8.68
C PHE A 179 22.68 -2.08 -8.44
N SER A 180 21.56 -2.71 -8.14
CA SER A 180 21.49 -4.17 -8.04
C SER A 180 22.43 -4.76 -7.00
N GLY A 181 22.57 -4.09 -5.85
CA GLY A 181 23.42 -4.54 -4.75
C GLY A 181 24.91 -4.24 -4.92
N GLU A 182 25.31 -3.53 -5.98
CA GLU A 182 26.67 -3.00 -6.09
C GLU A 182 26.80 -1.75 -5.20
N ALA A 183 27.86 -1.69 -4.40
CA ALA A 183 28.11 -0.53 -3.53
C ALA A 183 29.62 -0.41 -3.23
N THR A 184 30.12 0.82 -3.29
CA THR A 184 31.48 1.15 -2.91
C THR A 184 31.54 1.63 -1.46
N TYR A 185 32.35 0.97 -0.62
CA TYR A 185 32.55 1.29 0.79
C TYR A 185 33.94 1.82 1.08
N ASP A 186 34.03 2.83 1.97
CA ASP A 186 35.29 3.35 2.45
C ASP A 186 35.95 2.35 3.41
N THR A 187 37.16 1.91 3.09
CA THR A 187 37.93 0.98 3.90
C THR A 187 38.93 1.67 4.84
N SER A 188 39.00 3.01 4.83
CA SER A 188 39.95 3.79 5.60
C SER A 188 39.53 4.05 7.05
N ARG A 189 38.43 3.42 7.52
CA ARG A 189 37.82 3.61 8.83
C ARG A 189 37.37 5.04 9.10
N VAL A 190 36.79 5.66 8.07
CA VAL A 190 36.03 6.90 8.17
C VAL A 190 34.55 6.55 8.28
N ILE A 191 33.82 7.30 9.11
CA ILE A 191 32.37 7.25 9.19
C ILE A 191 31.83 8.64 8.87
N TYR A 192 30.91 8.72 7.91
CA TYR A 192 30.39 9.97 7.39
C TYR A 192 29.13 10.40 8.12
N GLY A 193 28.97 11.70 8.31
CA GLY A 193 27.77 12.28 8.90
C GLY A 193 27.50 13.68 8.34
N PRO A 194 26.27 14.21 8.57
CA PRO A 194 25.80 15.45 7.96
C PRO A 194 26.29 16.72 8.67
N TYR A 195 27.07 16.60 9.75
CA TYR A 195 27.44 17.77 10.58
C TYR A 195 28.92 18.10 10.48
N GLU A 196 29.20 19.39 10.25
CA GLU A 196 30.57 19.89 10.29
C GLU A 196 31.18 19.77 11.69
N MET A 197 32.51 19.65 11.77
CA MET A 197 33.29 19.60 12.99
C MET A 197 32.79 18.52 14.00
N PRO A 198 32.72 17.26 13.61
CA PRO A 198 32.29 16.20 14.53
C PRO A 198 33.29 16.04 15.70
N PHE A 199 32.77 15.72 16.89
CA PHE A 199 33.60 15.43 18.05
C PHE A 199 34.16 14.01 17.93
N ALA A 200 35.39 13.88 17.42
CA ALA A 200 35.96 12.62 16.97
C ALA A 200 36.45 11.66 18.08
N PRO A 201 37.01 12.13 19.25
CA PRO A 201 37.72 11.23 20.16
C PRO A 201 36.94 9.98 20.59
N PRO A 202 35.66 10.04 21.03
CA PRO A 202 34.96 8.84 21.48
C PRO A 202 34.80 7.78 20.37
N MET A 203 34.43 8.21 19.16
CA MET A 203 34.26 7.28 18.05
C MET A 203 35.58 6.67 17.59
N THR A 204 36.66 7.46 17.60
CA THR A 204 37.99 6.95 17.26
C THR A 204 38.54 5.98 18.32
N ASP A 205 38.34 6.30 19.59
CA ASP A 205 38.95 5.51 20.70
C ASP A 205 38.12 4.26 21.03
N PHE A 206 36.80 4.30 20.97
CA PHE A 206 35.95 3.17 21.36
C PHE A 206 35.51 2.30 20.19
N VAL A 207 35.20 2.91 19.01
CA VAL A 207 34.69 2.19 17.85
C VAL A 207 35.76 2.00 16.78
N GLY A 208 36.81 2.81 16.80
CA GLY A 208 37.93 2.77 15.86
C GLY A 208 37.61 3.39 14.52
N PHE A 209 36.63 4.30 14.46
CA PHE A 209 36.26 5.07 13.27
C PHE A 209 36.42 6.56 13.48
N LYS A 210 36.96 7.25 12.48
CA LYS A 210 37.08 8.70 12.49
C LYS A 210 35.82 9.31 11.88
N PRO A 211 34.99 10.05 12.63
CA PRO A 211 33.85 10.75 12.07
C PRO A 211 34.31 11.89 11.17
N GLN A 212 33.63 12.05 10.04
CA GLN A 212 33.91 13.08 9.05
C GLN A 212 32.60 13.63 8.48
N PHE A 213 32.55 14.96 8.32
CA PHE A 213 31.46 15.59 7.59
C PHE A 213 31.52 15.24 6.11
N SER A 214 30.36 14.92 5.53
CA SER A 214 30.18 14.86 4.08
C SER A 214 28.71 15.00 3.70
N ASP A 215 28.44 15.85 2.71
CA ASP A 215 27.10 16.13 2.21
C ASP A 215 26.44 14.91 1.57
N HIS A 216 27.24 13.96 1.05
CA HIS A 216 26.72 12.79 0.35
C HIS A 216 25.84 11.88 1.21
N ILE A 217 25.94 11.96 2.54
CA ILE A 217 25.08 11.18 3.44
C ILE A 217 23.59 11.57 3.32
N ASN A 218 23.33 12.80 2.82
CA ASN A 218 21.99 13.32 2.57
C ASN A 218 21.56 13.18 1.10
N ASP A 219 22.40 12.61 0.24
CA ASP A 219 22.11 12.40 -1.18
C ASP A 219 21.21 11.15 -1.37
N ALA A 220 20.16 11.27 -2.18
CA ALA A 220 19.27 10.15 -2.51
C ALA A 220 20.00 8.95 -3.15
N GLY A 221 21.12 9.20 -3.84
CA GLY A 221 21.98 8.18 -4.44
C GLY A 221 22.53 7.15 -3.46
N ILE A 222 22.57 7.46 -2.15
CA ILE A 222 22.99 6.48 -1.14
C ILE A 222 22.03 5.28 -1.07
N CYS A 223 20.76 5.47 -1.46
CA CYS A 223 19.73 4.45 -1.47
C CYS A 223 19.72 3.62 -2.77
N ALA A 224 20.30 4.17 -3.85
CA ALA A 224 20.18 3.65 -5.22
C ALA A 224 20.63 2.20 -5.37
N SER A 225 21.74 1.81 -4.74
CA SER A 225 22.34 0.49 -4.89
C SER A 225 21.44 -0.68 -4.47
N CYS A 226 20.54 -0.46 -3.50
CA CYS A 226 19.59 -1.47 -3.02
C CYS A 226 18.15 -1.21 -3.52
N HIS A 227 17.80 0.05 -3.82
CA HIS A 227 16.46 0.42 -4.27
C HIS A 227 16.33 0.60 -5.79
N THR A 228 17.24 -0.01 -6.54
CA THR A 228 17.13 -0.31 -7.98
C THR A 228 17.75 -1.67 -8.23
N LEU A 229 16.96 -2.63 -8.68
CA LEU A 229 17.37 -4.02 -8.88
C LEU A 229 16.97 -4.49 -10.28
N LEU A 230 18.00 -4.78 -11.07
CA LEU A 230 17.89 -5.43 -12.37
C LEU A 230 18.39 -6.87 -12.22
N THR A 231 17.52 -7.82 -12.39
CA THR A 231 17.79 -9.25 -12.25
C THR A 231 18.05 -9.86 -13.63
N ASN A 232 19.08 -10.70 -13.76
CA ASN A 232 19.31 -11.45 -14.99
C ASN A 232 18.16 -12.45 -15.19
N SER A 233 17.51 -12.39 -16.36
CA SER A 233 16.40 -13.29 -16.69
C SER A 233 16.90 -14.67 -17.12
N VAL A 234 16.23 -15.72 -16.63
CA VAL A 234 16.46 -17.11 -17.08
C VAL A 234 15.21 -17.67 -17.76
N ASP A 235 15.41 -18.66 -18.64
CA ASP A 235 14.30 -19.43 -19.19
C ASP A 235 13.75 -20.46 -18.17
N LEU A 236 12.69 -21.17 -18.52
CA LEU A 236 12.09 -22.18 -17.63
C LEU A 236 13.00 -23.38 -17.31
N ASN A 237 14.16 -23.48 -17.93
CA ASN A 237 15.19 -24.50 -17.67
C ASN A 237 16.36 -23.94 -16.85
N GLY A 238 16.30 -22.66 -16.44
CA GLY A 238 17.35 -21.99 -15.68
C GLY A 238 18.53 -21.49 -16.53
N ASN A 239 18.38 -21.41 -17.85
CA ASN A 239 19.44 -20.86 -18.72
C ASN A 239 19.25 -19.34 -18.82
N LEU A 240 20.38 -18.60 -18.76
CA LEU A 240 20.38 -17.16 -18.99
C LEU A 240 19.82 -16.81 -20.37
N THR A 241 18.87 -15.90 -20.43
CA THR A 241 18.31 -15.38 -21.69
C THR A 241 19.22 -14.34 -22.35
N GLY A 242 20.08 -13.71 -21.56
CA GLY A 242 20.90 -12.56 -21.96
C GLY A 242 20.21 -11.20 -21.71
N GLU A 243 18.95 -11.22 -21.30
CA GLU A 243 18.17 -10.02 -20.95
C GLU A 243 18.14 -9.81 -19.43
N LYS A 244 17.81 -8.58 -19.02
CA LYS A 244 17.57 -8.24 -17.62
C LYS A 244 16.14 -7.79 -17.45
N PHE A 245 15.56 -8.16 -16.33
CA PHE A 245 14.25 -7.68 -15.89
C PHE A 245 14.42 -6.67 -14.75
N VAL A 246 13.61 -5.61 -14.76
CA VAL A 246 13.58 -4.61 -13.68
C VAL A 246 12.65 -5.13 -12.58
N GLU A 247 13.24 -5.67 -11.52
CA GLU A 247 12.48 -6.20 -10.39
C GLU A 247 11.91 -5.07 -9.53
N GLN A 248 12.72 -4.05 -9.27
CA GLN A 248 12.31 -2.81 -8.59
C GLN A 248 13.17 -1.65 -9.06
N ALA A 249 12.58 -0.46 -9.13
CA ALA A 249 13.25 0.73 -9.65
C ALA A 249 12.92 1.99 -8.85
N THR A 250 12.71 1.87 -7.53
CA THR A 250 12.24 2.97 -6.67
C THR A 250 13.12 4.23 -6.81
N TYR A 251 14.44 4.08 -6.92
CA TYR A 251 15.33 5.23 -7.15
C TYR A 251 15.16 5.82 -8.57
N HIS A 252 15.01 4.98 -9.61
CA HIS A 252 14.75 5.46 -10.97
C HIS A 252 13.37 6.09 -11.12
N GLU A 253 12.37 5.60 -10.36
CA GLU A 253 11.04 6.22 -10.27
C GLU A 253 11.14 7.61 -9.65
N TRP A 254 12.00 7.79 -8.62
CA TRP A 254 12.26 9.09 -7.99
C TRP A 254 12.99 10.06 -8.92
N ILE A 255 14.03 9.61 -9.67
CA ILE A 255 14.69 10.47 -10.67
C ILE A 255 13.68 10.97 -11.70
N ASN A 256 12.69 10.16 -12.07
CA ASN A 256 11.62 10.51 -13.00
C ASN A 256 10.42 11.14 -12.27
N SER A 257 10.68 12.09 -11.39
CA SER A 257 9.62 12.77 -10.64
C SER A 257 9.94 14.26 -10.44
N SER A 258 8.97 15.02 -9.95
CA SER A 258 9.18 16.40 -9.52
C SER A 258 10.04 16.53 -8.26
N TYR A 259 10.33 15.43 -7.58
CA TYR A 259 11.11 15.39 -6.34
C TYR A 259 12.60 15.14 -6.56
N ASP A 260 13.01 14.81 -7.80
CA ASP A 260 14.43 14.76 -8.19
C ASP A 260 15.14 16.09 -7.90
N ASP A 261 16.45 16.07 -7.73
CA ASP A 261 17.29 17.25 -7.42
C ASP A 261 17.10 18.42 -8.40
N ASN A 262 16.73 18.12 -9.66
CA ASN A 262 16.44 19.12 -10.69
C ASN A 262 14.94 19.35 -10.90
N GLY A 263 14.09 18.68 -10.14
CA GLY A 263 12.63 18.76 -10.23
C GLY A 263 12.08 20.08 -9.70
N SER A 264 10.77 20.24 -9.82
CA SER A 264 10.08 21.45 -9.33
C SER A 264 9.87 21.50 -7.81
N ASN A 265 10.02 20.36 -7.13
CA ASN A 265 9.82 20.19 -5.70
C ASN A 265 10.90 19.27 -5.08
N PRO A 266 12.19 19.63 -5.16
CA PRO A 266 13.29 18.74 -4.80
C PRO A 266 13.18 18.23 -3.37
N THR A 267 13.23 16.92 -3.21
CA THR A 267 13.19 16.25 -1.90
C THR A 267 13.87 14.89 -2.01
N THR A 268 14.92 14.67 -1.23
CA THR A 268 15.64 13.39 -1.23
C THR A 268 14.84 12.29 -0.54
N CYS A 269 15.29 11.04 -0.67
CA CYS A 269 14.68 9.89 0.03
C CYS A 269 14.65 10.13 1.55
N GLN A 270 15.75 10.68 2.11
CA GLN A 270 15.87 11.01 3.53
C GLN A 270 14.86 12.08 3.95
N GLY A 271 14.51 13.03 3.07
CA GLY A 271 13.55 14.09 3.37
C GLY A 271 12.16 13.58 3.75
N CYS A 272 11.76 12.42 3.22
CA CYS A 272 10.49 11.77 3.53
C CYS A 272 10.65 10.62 4.54
N HIS A 273 11.66 9.73 4.37
CA HIS A 273 11.84 8.51 5.16
C HIS A 273 12.63 8.71 6.45
N MET A 274 13.27 9.88 6.61
CA MET A 274 14.00 10.29 7.80
C MET A 274 13.56 11.71 8.19
N PRO A 275 12.34 11.90 8.74
CA PRO A 275 11.78 13.21 9.05
C PRO A 275 12.76 14.04 9.91
N GLN A 276 12.83 15.34 9.67
CA GLN A 276 13.79 16.21 10.34
C GLN A 276 13.15 17.03 11.45
N LEU A 277 13.85 17.11 12.57
CA LEU A 277 13.56 18.06 13.65
C LEU A 277 14.44 19.30 13.45
N GLU A 278 13.82 20.47 13.36
CA GLU A 278 14.51 21.76 13.17
C GLU A 278 15.17 22.28 14.45
N GLU A 279 14.88 21.68 15.59
CA GLU A 279 15.49 22.01 16.87
C GLU A 279 16.87 21.37 17.04
N GLN A 280 17.66 21.90 17.98
CA GLN A 280 18.99 21.40 18.26
C GLN A 280 18.94 20.20 19.17
N ILE A 281 19.36 19.04 18.69
CA ILE A 281 19.44 17.79 19.44
C ILE A 281 20.92 17.47 19.75
N VAL A 282 21.24 17.18 21.01
CA VAL A 282 22.54 16.61 21.40
C VAL A 282 22.55 15.15 20.94
N ILE A 283 23.38 14.83 19.95
CA ILE A 283 23.34 13.55 19.23
C ILE A 283 24.10 12.40 19.89
N SER A 284 24.58 12.59 21.12
CA SER A 284 25.34 11.54 21.83
C SER A 284 25.06 11.60 23.32
N ALA A 285 24.71 10.46 23.90
CA ALA A 285 24.65 10.27 25.34
C ALA A 285 26.04 10.49 26.02
N ASN A 286 26.04 10.72 27.30
CA ASN A 286 27.26 10.82 28.15
C ASN A 286 28.17 12.04 27.90
N TYR A 287 27.89 12.89 26.94
CA TYR A 287 28.74 14.07 26.60
C TYR A 287 27.92 15.36 26.69
N ILE A 288 27.45 15.69 27.88
CA ILE A 288 26.56 16.86 28.18
C ILE A 288 27.13 18.21 27.80
N PHE A 289 28.42 18.30 27.46
CA PHE A 289 29.05 19.54 26.98
C PHE A 289 28.96 19.72 25.46
N LEU A 290 28.44 18.74 24.74
CA LEU A 290 28.25 18.86 23.29
C LEU A 290 27.10 19.81 22.99
N GLU A 291 27.29 20.62 21.95
CA GLU A 291 26.23 21.45 21.40
C GLU A 291 25.27 20.59 20.57
N GLY A 292 23.98 20.93 20.60
CA GLY A 292 22.98 20.28 19.77
C GLY A 292 23.23 20.48 18.27
N ARG A 293 22.72 19.58 17.47
CA ARG A 293 22.79 19.58 16.00
C ARG A 293 21.42 19.79 15.40
N SER A 294 21.34 20.58 14.32
CA SER A 294 20.11 20.87 13.58
C SER A 294 20.46 21.03 12.09
N PRO A 295 19.56 20.58 11.16
CA PRO A 295 18.39 19.74 11.44
C PRO A 295 18.82 18.33 11.92
N TYR A 296 17.99 17.67 12.75
CA TYR A 296 18.24 16.33 13.22
C TYR A 296 17.32 15.33 12.50
N GLY A 297 17.89 14.33 11.82
CA GLY A 297 17.11 13.31 11.09
C GLY A 297 16.72 12.15 12.00
N LEU A 298 15.43 11.93 12.16
CA LEU A 298 14.89 10.72 12.76
C LEU A 298 15.19 9.54 11.83
N HIS A 299 15.57 8.40 12.39
CA HIS A 299 15.91 7.21 11.60
C HIS A 299 14.71 6.26 11.47
N ASP A 300 13.52 6.82 11.20
CA ASP A 300 12.27 6.08 11.06
C ASP A 300 12.36 5.00 9.97
N LEU A 301 12.92 5.34 8.80
CA LEU A 301 13.15 4.44 7.67
C LEU A 301 11.94 3.54 7.35
N VAL A 302 10.73 4.08 7.58
CA VAL A 302 9.47 3.36 7.38
C VAL A 302 9.07 3.31 5.91
N GLY A 303 8.53 2.19 5.50
CA GLY A 303 7.89 2.02 4.19
C GLY A 303 6.38 1.83 4.34
N ALA A 304 5.87 0.69 3.83
CA ALA A 304 4.43 0.38 3.82
C ALA A 304 4.08 -0.99 4.42
N ASN A 305 5.07 -1.77 4.86
CA ASN A 305 4.88 -3.20 5.17
C ASN A 305 4.56 -3.47 6.65
N THR A 306 3.41 -3.03 7.14
CA THR A 306 2.97 -3.32 8.52
C THR A 306 2.69 -4.80 8.75
N THR A 307 2.33 -5.57 7.71
CA THR A 307 2.05 -7.00 7.82
C THR A 307 3.28 -7.77 8.29
N MET A 308 4.45 -7.53 7.65
CA MET A 308 5.70 -8.17 8.07
C MET A 308 6.19 -7.67 9.43
N LEU A 309 6.02 -6.39 9.75
CA LEU A 309 6.37 -5.86 11.06
C LEU A 309 5.57 -6.55 12.19
N LYS A 310 4.25 -6.72 12.02
CA LYS A 310 3.40 -7.45 12.96
C LYS A 310 3.81 -8.92 13.06
N LEU A 311 4.00 -9.60 11.92
CA LEU A 311 4.43 -11.00 11.88
C LEU A 311 5.77 -11.20 12.60
N MET A 312 6.74 -10.32 12.35
CA MET A 312 8.06 -10.43 12.99
C MET A 312 8.02 -10.06 14.48
N LYS A 313 7.19 -9.11 14.90
CA LYS A 313 6.93 -8.82 16.31
C LYS A 313 6.43 -10.05 17.05
N GLU A 314 5.41 -10.73 16.50
CA GLU A 314 4.83 -11.93 17.10
C GLU A 314 5.79 -13.13 17.14
N ASN A 315 6.80 -13.15 16.27
CA ASN A 315 7.78 -14.23 16.14
C ASN A 315 9.21 -13.82 16.49
N LYS A 316 9.40 -12.69 17.18
CA LYS A 316 10.74 -12.09 17.43
C LYS A 316 11.72 -13.04 18.10
N GLU A 317 11.28 -13.88 19.03
CA GLU A 317 12.15 -14.86 19.71
C GLU A 317 12.64 -15.94 18.74
N ALA A 318 11.73 -16.49 17.91
CA ALA A 318 12.08 -17.49 16.90
C ALA A 318 12.99 -16.94 15.80
N LEU A 319 12.88 -15.64 15.51
CA LEU A 319 13.68 -14.92 14.53
C LEU A 319 14.96 -14.31 15.13
N ASN A 320 15.18 -14.46 16.43
CA ASN A 320 16.31 -13.88 17.16
C ASN A 320 16.42 -12.36 16.95
N ILE A 321 15.30 -11.65 17.17
CA ILE A 321 15.22 -10.19 17.05
C ILE A 321 15.36 -9.53 18.42
N ASP A 322 16.38 -8.71 18.58
CA ASP A 322 16.70 -7.99 19.83
C ASP A 322 15.96 -6.63 19.85
N ALA A 323 14.63 -6.66 19.97
CA ALA A 323 13.79 -5.47 20.08
C ALA A 323 12.62 -5.71 21.03
N GLN A 324 12.16 -4.65 21.68
CA GLN A 324 10.98 -4.69 22.53
C GLN A 324 9.72 -4.58 21.67
N ASP A 325 8.57 -4.97 22.22
CA ASP A 325 7.27 -4.84 21.54
C ASP A 325 6.94 -3.38 21.24
N GLU A 326 7.32 -2.48 22.12
CA GLU A 326 7.09 -1.05 22.02
C GLU A 326 7.81 -0.43 20.82
N HIS A 327 9.04 -0.86 20.50
CA HIS A 327 9.76 -0.42 19.31
C HIS A 327 8.99 -0.83 18.03
N PHE A 328 8.47 -2.07 18.00
CA PHE A 328 7.64 -2.52 16.88
C PHE A 328 6.34 -1.73 16.75
N ASP A 329 5.65 -1.50 17.89
CA ASP A 329 4.39 -0.75 17.89
C ASP A 329 4.58 0.66 17.36
N GLU A 330 5.68 1.29 17.69
CA GLU A 330 6.06 2.59 17.22
C GLU A 330 6.35 2.58 15.70
N THR A 331 7.20 1.68 15.22
CA THR A 331 7.50 1.56 13.79
C THR A 331 6.25 1.23 12.98
N ILE A 332 5.34 0.39 13.50
CA ILE A 332 4.05 0.10 12.88
C ILE A 332 3.19 1.38 12.81
N ALA A 333 3.14 2.16 13.89
CA ALA A 333 2.36 3.40 13.92
C ALA A 333 2.93 4.45 12.94
N LYS A 334 4.26 4.62 12.88
CA LYS A 334 4.94 5.49 11.90
C LYS A 334 4.68 5.02 10.46
N THR A 335 4.70 3.71 10.22
CA THR A 335 4.37 3.12 8.90
C THR A 335 2.92 3.39 8.49
N LEU A 336 1.97 3.25 9.42
CA LEU A 336 0.57 3.59 9.19
C LEU A 336 0.39 5.08 8.90
N LEU A 337 1.08 5.95 9.63
CA LEU A 337 1.06 7.38 9.40
C LEU A 337 1.58 7.73 8.00
N MET A 338 2.70 7.12 7.57
CA MET A 338 3.25 7.29 6.22
C MET A 338 2.23 6.88 5.15
N LEU A 339 1.63 5.70 5.30
CA LEU A 339 0.64 5.19 4.36
C LEU A 339 -0.61 6.08 4.29
N GLN A 340 -1.17 6.50 5.42
CA GLN A 340 -2.46 7.18 5.48
C GLN A 340 -2.38 8.69 5.23
N GLN A 341 -1.24 9.33 5.50
CA GLN A 341 -1.12 10.78 5.38
C GLN A 341 -0.19 11.22 4.26
N ASN A 342 0.82 10.41 3.91
CA ASN A 342 1.89 10.83 3.02
C ASN A 342 1.96 10.06 1.69
N SER A 343 1.20 8.97 1.52
CA SER A 343 1.31 8.15 0.30
C SER A 343 0.32 8.53 -0.78
N LEU A 344 -0.94 8.73 -0.45
CA LEU A 344 -2.00 9.05 -1.39
C LEU A 344 -2.91 10.17 -0.88
N SER A 345 -3.61 10.83 -1.80
CA SER A 345 -4.84 11.57 -1.54
C SER A 345 -5.93 11.09 -2.48
N THR A 346 -7.17 11.12 -2.01
CA THR A 346 -8.34 10.72 -2.78
C THR A 346 -9.35 11.86 -2.83
N ASN A 347 -10.16 11.88 -3.89
CA ASN A 347 -11.29 12.78 -4.02
C ASN A 347 -12.40 12.05 -4.77
N LEU A 348 -13.61 12.03 -4.21
CA LEU A 348 -14.78 11.41 -4.82
C LEU A 348 -15.75 12.50 -5.26
N GLU A 349 -16.21 12.44 -6.51
CA GLU A 349 -17.14 13.40 -7.07
C GLU A 349 -18.31 12.69 -7.77
N ILE A 350 -19.47 13.36 -7.84
CA ILE A 350 -20.58 12.93 -8.69
C ILE A 350 -20.33 13.50 -10.07
N ALA A 351 -20.07 12.62 -11.04
CA ALA A 351 -19.88 13.03 -12.43
C ALA A 351 -21.23 13.30 -13.12
N ASP A 352 -22.21 12.40 -12.96
CA ASP A 352 -23.56 12.59 -13.50
C ASP A 352 -24.56 11.66 -12.77
N LEU A 353 -25.84 11.99 -12.89
CA LEU A 353 -26.96 11.17 -12.39
C LEU A 353 -28.05 11.14 -13.46
N ASP A 354 -28.19 10.00 -14.12
CA ASP A 354 -29.25 9.80 -15.09
C ASP A 354 -30.31 8.78 -14.63
N GLN A 355 -31.21 8.40 -15.51
CA GLN A 355 -32.30 7.48 -15.15
C GLN A 355 -31.89 6.00 -15.13
N ASP A 356 -30.77 5.65 -15.71
CA ASP A 356 -30.28 4.27 -15.81
C ASP A 356 -29.11 4.00 -14.90
N SER A 357 -28.28 5.01 -14.61
CA SER A 357 -27.04 4.90 -13.88
C SER A 357 -26.73 6.12 -13.03
N ALA A 358 -25.90 5.93 -11.99
CA ALA A 358 -25.23 6.98 -11.25
C ALA A 358 -23.72 6.89 -11.54
N TYR A 359 -23.10 8.03 -11.81
CA TYR A 359 -21.72 8.14 -12.26
C TYR A 359 -20.88 8.85 -11.20
N PHE A 360 -19.79 8.24 -10.81
CA PHE A 360 -18.86 8.79 -9.82
C PHE A 360 -17.44 8.71 -10.33
N ASP A 361 -16.68 9.77 -10.09
CA ASP A 361 -15.27 9.85 -10.38
C ASP A 361 -14.48 9.78 -9.06
N LEU A 362 -13.62 8.78 -8.94
CA LEU A 362 -12.69 8.66 -7.83
C LEU A 362 -11.29 9.01 -8.33
N THR A 363 -10.83 10.20 -8.02
CA THR A 363 -9.45 10.62 -8.28
C THR A 363 -8.55 10.09 -7.18
N ILE A 364 -7.45 9.43 -7.55
CA ILE A 364 -6.40 8.95 -6.63
C ILE A 364 -5.09 9.58 -7.06
N THR A 365 -4.46 10.37 -6.19
CA THR A 365 -3.21 11.08 -6.49
C THR A 365 -2.09 10.54 -5.62
N ASN A 366 -0.99 10.16 -6.24
CA ASN A 366 0.24 9.73 -5.58
C ASN A 366 0.99 10.94 -5.02
N LYS A 367 1.31 10.90 -3.73
CA LYS A 367 2.10 11.93 -3.01
C LYS A 367 3.54 11.48 -2.77
N ALA A 368 3.85 10.20 -3.01
CA ALA A 368 5.21 9.68 -2.89
C ALA A 368 6.10 10.16 -4.03
N GLY A 369 7.41 10.24 -3.79
CA GLY A 369 8.40 10.57 -4.81
C GLY A 369 8.73 9.44 -5.78
N HIS A 370 8.01 8.34 -5.73
CA HIS A 370 8.17 7.15 -6.56
C HIS A 370 6.80 6.56 -6.88
N LYS A 371 6.71 5.54 -7.72
CA LYS A 371 5.44 4.86 -7.99
C LYS A 371 4.80 4.36 -6.70
N PHE A 372 3.47 4.27 -6.67
CA PHE A 372 2.73 3.68 -5.58
C PHE A 372 1.79 2.56 -6.06
N PRO A 373 1.87 1.35 -5.46
CA PRO A 373 2.93 0.89 -4.54
C PRO A 373 4.28 0.74 -5.24
N SER A 374 5.41 0.77 -4.50
CA SER A 374 6.76 0.62 -5.05
C SER A 374 7.57 -0.46 -4.33
N GLY A 375 8.75 -0.76 -4.87
CA GLY A 375 9.68 -1.77 -4.38
C GLY A 375 9.29 -3.17 -4.85
N TYR A 376 9.31 -4.15 -3.93
CA TYR A 376 9.12 -5.57 -4.26
C TYR A 376 7.78 -5.85 -4.97
N PRO A 377 7.75 -6.67 -6.04
CA PRO A 377 6.58 -6.80 -6.94
C PRO A 377 5.33 -7.43 -6.34
N SER A 378 5.38 -8.01 -5.14
CA SER A 378 4.18 -8.56 -4.49
C SER A 378 3.15 -7.49 -4.11
N ARG A 379 3.59 -6.24 -3.95
CA ARG A 379 2.80 -5.16 -3.36
C ARG A 379 1.73 -4.69 -4.32
N ARG A 380 0.50 -4.52 -3.79
CA ARG A 380 -0.61 -3.95 -4.53
C ARG A 380 -1.42 -2.96 -3.70
N ALA A 381 -2.06 -2.01 -4.38
CA ALA A 381 -3.13 -1.19 -3.84
C ALA A 381 -4.39 -1.45 -4.66
N PHE A 382 -5.57 -1.39 -4.03
CA PHE A 382 -6.83 -1.63 -4.73
C PHE A 382 -7.96 -0.80 -4.12
N VAL A 383 -9.02 -0.63 -4.90
CA VAL A 383 -10.18 0.16 -4.51
C VAL A 383 -11.34 -0.75 -4.14
N GLU A 384 -11.89 -0.58 -2.94
CA GLU A 384 -13.21 -1.06 -2.55
C GLU A 384 -14.22 0.06 -2.79
N PHE A 385 -15.17 -0.15 -3.69
CA PHE A 385 -16.25 0.81 -3.95
C PHE A 385 -17.59 0.15 -3.69
N VAL A 386 -18.41 0.75 -2.81
CA VAL A 386 -19.70 0.20 -2.41
C VAL A 386 -20.77 1.28 -2.46
N ALA A 387 -21.87 0.98 -3.15
CA ALA A 387 -23.08 1.78 -3.13
C ALA A 387 -24.20 1.01 -2.42
N THR A 388 -24.81 1.64 -1.42
CA THR A 388 -25.92 1.07 -0.65
C THR A 388 -27.15 1.95 -0.73
N THR A 389 -28.33 1.36 -0.62
CA THR A 389 -29.58 2.10 -0.42
C THR A 389 -29.64 2.69 0.97
N ASP A 390 -30.59 3.60 1.23
CA ASP A 390 -30.90 4.14 2.55
C ASP A 390 -31.36 3.07 3.58
N LEU A 391 -31.78 1.91 3.09
CA LEU A 391 -32.14 0.74 3.91
C LEU A 391 -30.94 -0.17 4.20
N GLY A 392 -29.77 0.11 3.62
CA GLY A 392 -28.55 -0.67 3.79
C GLY A 392 -28.39 -1.83 2.81
N ASP A 393 -29.29 -1.97 1.83
CA ASP A 393 -29.15 -2.98 0.77
C ASP A 393 -28.05 -2.58 -0.20
N THR A 394 -27.19 -3.53 -0.58
CA THR A 394 -26.11 -3.28 -1.54
C THR A 394 -26.69 -3.19 -2.96
N LEU A 395 -26.53 -2.02 -3.58
CA LEU A 395 -26.89 -1.77 -4.98
C LEU A 395 -25.73 -2.16 -5.93
N PHE A 396 -24.53 -1.77 -5.56
CA PHE A 396 -23.32 -2.06 -6.32
C PHE A 396 -22.13 -2.28 -5.37
N GLN A 397 -21.21 -3.16 -5.74
CA GLN A 397 -19.94 -3.33 -5.03
C GLN A 397 -18.83 -3.80 -5.98
N SER A 398 -17.62 -3.31 -5.76
CA SER A 398 -16.39 -3.68 -6.45
C SER A 398 -15.26 -3.75 -5.41
N GLY A 399 -14.33 -4.68 -5.57
CA GLY A 399 -13.10 -4.72 -4.77
C GLY A 399 -13.24 -5.11 -3.29
N VAL A 400 -14.36 -5.68 -2.88
CA VAL A 400 -14.57 -6.13 -1.48
C VAL A 400 -13.64 -7.29 -1.15
N ILE A 401 -12.99 -7.24 0.02
CA ILE A 401 -12.09 -8.29 0.50
C ILE A 401 -12.85 -9.56 0.86
N ARG A 402 -12.37 -10.70 0.38
CA ARG A 402 -12.84 -12.04 0.77
C ARG A 402 -12.17 -12.51 2.06
N SER A 403 -12.75 -13.54 2.68
CA SER A 403 -12.21 -14.15 3.91
C SER A 403 -10.83 -14.79 3.75
N ASN A 404 -10.40 -15.06 2.52
CA ASN A 404 -9.06 -15.56 2.19
C ASN A 404 -8.09 -14.43 1.81
N TYR A 405 -8.45 -13.17 2.06
CA TYR A 405 -7.69 -11.96 1.74
C TYR A 405 -7.47 -11.70 0.23
N GLU A 406 -8.17 -12.42 -0.65
CA GLU A 406 -8.24 -12.06 -2.07
C GLU A 406 -9.34 -11.04 -2.33
N VAL A 407 -9.19 -10.28 -3.41
CA VAL A 407 -10.09 -9.19 -3.78
C VAL A 407 -11.25 -9.72 -4.63
N ASN A 408 -12.47 -9.35 -4.30
CA ASN A 408 -13.64 -9.68 -5.10
C ASN A 408 -13.62 -8.89 -6.42
N GLY A 409 -13.99 -9.55 -7.53
CA GLY A 409 -13.87 -8.99 -8.88
C GLY A 409 -12.56 -9.38 -9.57
N GLN A 410 -11.53 -9.76 -8.84
CA GLN A 410 -10.34 -10.34 -9.44
C GLN A 410 -10.65 -11.75 -9.94
N THR A 411 -10.63 -11.93 -11.27
CA THR A 411 -10.97 -13.19 -11.94
C THR A 411 -9.75 -13.89 -12.54
N ASN A 412 -8.68 -13.14 -12.79
CA ASN A 412 -7.44 -13.61 -13.41
C ASN A 412 -6.21 -13.28 -12.56
N GLU A 413 -5.08 -13.91 -12.87
CA GLU A 413 -3.79 -13.57 -12.27
C GLU A 413 -3.36 -12.16 -12.65
N THR A 414 -3.75 -11.70 -13.84
CA THR A 414 -3.51 -10.33 -14.34
C THR A 414 -4.86 -9.64 -14.52
N GLU A 415 -5.31 -8.92 -13.50
CA GLU A 415 -6.49 -8.07 -13.62
C GLU A 415 -6.11 -6.81 -14.43
N PRO A 416 -6.87 -6.44 -15.49
CA PRO A 416 -6.52 -5.26 -16.27
C PRO A 416 -6.62 -3.97 -15.45
N HIS A 417 -6.01 -2.90 -15.96
CA HIS A 417 -6.33 -1.56 -15.50
C HIS A 417 -7.69 -1.16 -16.07
N PHE A 418 -8.55 -0.63 -15.24
CA PHE A 418 -9.89 -0.16 -15.62
C PHE A 418 -9.98 1.36 -15.49
N ASP A 419 -10.19 2.03 -16.61
CA ASP A 419 -10.65 3.42 -16.68
C ASP A 419 -12.12 3.50 -16.18
N ILE A 420 -12.99 2.59 -16.65
CA ILE A 420 -14.40 2.53 -16.27
C ILE A 420 -14.72 1.21 -15.57
N ILE A 421 -15.36 1.29 -14.40
CA ILE A 421 -15.90 0.15 -13.65
C ILE A 421 -17.44 0.24 -13.65
N ASN A 422 -18.10 -0.75 -14.26
CA ASN A 422 -19.55 -0.84 -14.36
C ASN A 422 -20.12 -2.20 -13.95
N SER A 423 -19.29 -3.10 -13.49
CA SER A 423 -19.65 -4.45 -13.07
C SER A 423 -18.95 -4.83 -11.76
N LYS A 424 -19.63 -5.61 -10.92
CA LYS A 424 -19.07 -6.20 -9.70
C LYS A 424 -17.91 -7.18 -9.95
N ASP A 425 -17.73 -7.62 -11.19
CA ASP A 425 -16.67 -8.52 -11.63
C ASP A 425 -15.44 -7.75 -12.17
N GLN A 426 -15.38 -6.44 -11.94
CA GLN A 426 -14.26 -5.55 -12.23
C GLN A 426 -13.74 -4.96 -10.92
N VAL A 427 -12.43 -4.76 -10.81
CA VAL A 427 -11.80 -4.10 -9.66
C VAL A 427 -10.54 -3.36 -10.10
N GLN A 428 -10.38 -2.12 -9.67
CA GLN A 428 -9.13 -1.39 -9.89
C GLN A 428 -8.07 -1.85 -8.90
N ILE A 429 -6.99 -2.43 -9.43
CA ILE A 429 -5.81 -2.87 -8.69
C ILE A 429 -4.58 -2.23 -9.32
N TYR A 430 -3.80 -1.52 -8.53
CA TYR A 430 -2.49 -0.95 -8.91
C TYR A 430 -1.39 -1.89 -8.47
N GLU A 431 -0.67 -2.47 -9.43
CA GLU A 431 0.32 -3.51 -9.18
C GLU A 431 1.31 -3.66 -10.34
N LEU A 432 2.45 -4.30 -10.08
CA LEU A 432 3.34 -4.85 -11.10
C LEU A 432 3.06 -6.35 -11.22
N VAL A 433 2.80 -6.83 -12.44
CA VAL A 433 2.60 -8.26 -12.72
C VAL A 433 3.70 -8.75 -13.66
N LEU A 434 4.37 -9.83 -13.25
CA LEU A 434 5.52 -10.39 -13.93
C LEU A 434 5.12 -11.53 -14.86
N GLY A 435 5.78 -11.61 -16.01
CA GLY A 435 5.66 -12.70 -16.98
C GLY A 435 7.00 -13.36 -17.26
N ASP A 436 6.98 -14.66 -17.52
CA ASP A 436 8.13 -15.44 -17.94
C ASP A 436 8.46 -15.27 -19.44
N VAL A 437 9.39 -16.05 -19.97
CA VAL A 437 9.80 -16.01 -21.39
C VAL A 437 8.68 -16.36 -22.37
N ASN A 438 7.59 -16.99 -21.93
CA ASN A 438 6.41 -17.28 -22.74
C ASN A 438 5.33 -16.21 -22.61
N GLY A 439 5.47 -15.27 -21.65
CA GLY A 439 4.46 -14.30 -21.28
C GLY A 439 3.42 -14.87 -20.33
N ASP A 440 3.68 -16.00 -19.67
CA ASP A 440 2.82 -16.56 -18.63
C ASP A 440 3.16 -15.92 -17.28
N PHE A 441 2.14 -15.73 -16.43
CA PHE A 441 2.32 -15.17 -15.10
C PHE A 441 3.36 -15.95 -14.27
N THR A 442 4.29 -15.24 -13.65
CA THR A 442 5.27 -15.84 -12.74
C THR A 442 5.48 -14.98 -11.49
N THR A 443 5.81 -15.64 -10.39
CA THR A 443 6.31 -15.01 -9.16
C THR A 443 7.77 -15.31 -8.93
N ILE A 444 8.41 -16.09 -9.82
CA ILE A 444 9.82 -16.41 -9.77
C ILE A 444 10.62 -15.25 -10.37
N LEU A 445 11.42 -14.59 -9.53
CA LEU A 445 12.10 -13.34 -9.90
C LEU A 445 13.11 -13.55 -11.03
N GLU A 446 13.93 -14.63 -10.95
CA GLU A 446 14.89 -14.95 -12.02
C GLU A 446 14.22 -15.37 -13.33
N GLN A 447 13.01 -15.96 -13.31
CA GLN A 447 12.25 -16.31 -14.51
C GLN A 447 11.47 -15.13 -15.09
N SER A 448 11.43 -13.99 -14.38
CA SER A 448 10.77 -12.80 -14.89
C SER A 448 11.51 -12.26 -16.11
N HIS A 449 10.77 -12.06 -17.20
CA HIS A 449 11.31 -11.66 -18.49
C HIS A 449 10.60 -10.44 -19.06
N VAL A 450 9.28 -10.37 -18.87
CA VAL A 450 8.45 -9.25 -19.33
C VAL A 450 7.54 -8.77 -18.23
N GLY A 451 7.18 -7.49 -18.24
CA GLY A 451 6.07 -6.98 -17.46
C GLY A 451 4.76 -7.25 -18.19
N LEU A 452 3.81 -7.91 -17.55
CA LEU A 452 2.46 -8.12 -18.10
C LEU A 452 1.56 -6.93 -17.81
N LYS A 453 1.79 -6.26 -16.70
CA LYS A 453 1.08 -5.06 -16.24
C LYS A 453 1.99 -4.26 -15.31
N ASP A 454 2.05 -2.96 -15.49
CA ASP A 454 2.53 -1.99 -14.50
C ASP A 454 1.68 -0.73 -14.58
N ASN A 455 0.62 -0.70 -13.79
CA ASN A 455 -0.26 0.44 -13.61
C ASN A 455 -0.11 1.05 -12.20
N ARG A 456 1.03 0.84 -11.55
CA ARG A 456 1.32 1.53 -10.29
C ARG A 456 1.30 3.03 -10.52
N LEU A 457 0.64 3.77 -9.63
CA LEU A 457 0.47 5.22 -9.78
C LEU A 457 1.83 5.92 -9.86
N PRO A 458 2.14 6.64 -10.95
CA PRO A 458 3.40 7.38 -11.07
C PRO A 458 3.51 8.51 -10.04
N PRO A 459 4.72 8.96 -9.69
CA PRO A 459 4.90 10.16 -8.88
C PRO A 459 4.56 11.44 -9.67
N LEU A 460 4.31 12.53 -8.95
CA LEU A 460 4.13 13.85 -9.55
C LEU A 460 5.34 14.23 -10.43
N GLY A 461 5.10 14.70 -11.63
CA GLY A 461 6.13 15.07 -12.61
C GLY A 461 6.69 13.92 -13.44
N PHE A 462 6.18 12.70 -13.27
CA PHE A 462 6.61 11.53 -14.04
C PHE A 462 6.36 11.72 -15.54
N SER A 463 7.38 11.40 -16.36
CA SER A 463 7.29 11.56 -17.81
C SER A 463 7.74 10.30 -18.57
N THR A 464 6.95 9.92 -19.58
CA THR A 464 7.31 8.86 -20.53
C THR A 464 8.47 9.27 -21.46
N GLY A 465 8.81 10.53 -21.52
CA GLY A 465 9.96 11.07 -22.26
C GLY A 465 11.27 11.12 -21.45
N HIS A 466 11.25 10.76 -20.16
CA HIS A 466 12.44 10.81 -19.30
C HIS A 466 13.46 9.70 -19.63
N ALA A 467 14.76 9.97 -19.39
CA ALA A 467 15.85 9.04 -19.69
C ALA A 467 15.76 7.72 -18.92
N SER A 468 15.17 7.69 -17.72
CA SER A 468 14.96 6.48 -16.92
C SER A 468 13.61 5.80 -17.16
N TYR A 469 12.87 6.19 -18.19
CA TYR A 469 11.56 5.60 -18.47
C TYR A 469 11.67 4.10 -18.84
N ASP A 470 12.77 3.69 -19.48
CA ASP A 470 13.03 2.29 -19.86
C ASP A 470 13.08 1.32 -18.66
N THR A 471 13.34 1.84 -17.46
CA THR A 471 13.31 1.08 -16.19
C THR A 471 12.07 1.35 -15.33
N THR A 472 11.19 2.27 -15.77
CA THR A 472 10.01 2.70 -15.00
C THR A 472 8.73 2.66 -15.84
N LEU A 473 8.66 1.75 -16.81
CA LEU A 473 7.58 1.65 -17.80
C LEU A 473 6.18 1.60 -17.15
N ILE A 474 5.22 2.26 -17.80
CA ILE A 474 3.80 1.97 -17.64
C ILE A 474 3.48 0.85 -18.63
N ILE A 475 2.77 -0.20 -18.19
CA ILE A 475 2.51 -1.41 -19.02
C ILE A 475 1.04 -1.79 -18.94
N GLY A 476 0.44 -2.13 -20.07
CA GLY A 476 -0.94 -2.58 -20.18
C GLY A 476 -1.91 -1.44 -20.46
N ASN A 477 -3.17 -1.60 -20.04
CA ASN A 477 -4.27 -0.71 -20.39
C ASN A 477 -4.11 0.73 -19.87
N ALA A 478 -3.36 0.94 -18.80
CA ALA A 478 -3.04 2.27 -18.28
C ALA A 478 -2.35 3.19 -19.31
N LEU A 479 -1.67 2.64 -20.32
CA LEU A 479 -1.09 3.41 -21.43
C LEU A 479 -2.14 4.07 -22.34
N THR A 480 -3.36 3.56 -22.35
CA THR A 480 -4.46 4.05 -23.20
C THR A 480 -5.52 4.81 -22.42
N ASP A 481 -5.36 4.87 -21.12
CA ASP A 481 -6.18 5.67 -20.23
C ASP A 481 -5.77 7.14 -20.33
N SER A 482 -6.75 8.02 -20.57
CA SER A 482 -6.50 9.42 -20.91
C SER A 482 -6.20 10.30 -19.71
N ASP A 483 -6.47 9.82 -18.51
CA ASP A 483 -6.23 10.57 -17.26
C ASP A 483 -5.25 9.86 -16.31
N PHE A 484 -4.81 8.65 -16.63
CA PHE A 484 -3.73 7.99 -15.91
C PHE A 484 -2.40 8.74 -16.10
N ASN A 485 -1.90 9.42 -15.06
CA ASN A 485 -0.75 10.33 -15.08
C ASN A 485 -0.97 11.60 -15.93
N TYR A 486 -2.22 11.94 -16.26
CA TYR A 486 -2.54 13.14 -17.03
C TYR A 486 -3.58 14.01 -16.31
N GLU A 487 -3.41 15.33 -16.41
CA GLU A 487 -4.40 16.31 -16.02
C GLU A 487 -4.50 17.37 -17.13
N ASN A 488 -5.73 17.62 -17.63
CA ASN A 488 -5.97 18.56 -18.75
C ASN A 488 -5.05 18.32 -19.97
N ALA A 489 -4.86 17.06 -20.34
CA ALA A 489 -3.96 16.58 -21.40
C ALA A 489 -2.46 16.93 -21.16
N THR A 490 -2.07 17.20 -19.92
CA THR A 490 -0.68 17.42 -19.51
C THR A 490 -0.21 16.23 -18.71
N GLU A 491 0.90 15.58 -19.14
CA GLU A 491 1.53 14.46 -18.46
C GLU A 491 2.17 14.90 -17.14
N GLY A 492 2.22 13.99 -16.16
CA GLY A 492 2.93 14.19 -14.90
C GLY A 492 2.03 14.61 -13.73
N SER A 493 0.72 14.37 -13.81
CA SER A 493 -0.20 14.64 -12.70
C SER A 493 0.07 13.77 -11.46
N GLY A 494 0.60 12.56 -11.66
CA GLY A 494 0.74 11.57 -10.59
C GLY A 494 -0.60 11.01 -10.12
N SER A 495 -1.67 11.17 -10.90
CA SER A 495 -3.03 10.77 -10.54
C SER A 495 -3.64 9.81 -11.55
N ASP A 496 -4.72 9.19 -11.12
CA ASP A 496 -5.62 8.37 -11.92
C ASP A 496 -7.07 8.69 -11.51
N VAL A 497 -8.01 8.66 -12.48
CA VAL A 497 -9.43 8.82 -12.20
C VAL A 497 -10.17 7.54 -12.57
N VAL A 498 -10.69 6.84 -11.56
CA VAL A 498 -11.50 5.63 -11.79
C VAL A 498 -12.97 6.03 -11.91
N HIS A 499 -13.56 5.79 -13.07
CA HIS A 499 -14.95 6.13 -13.38
C HIS A 499 -15.90 4.99 -13.00
N TYR A 500 -16.70 5.17 -11.95
CA TYR A 500 -17.70 4.20 -11.51
C TYR A 500 -19.06 4.50 -12.14
N HIS A 501 -19.51 3.63 -13.04
CA HIS A 501 -20.85 3.69 -13.65
C HIS A 501 -21.75 2.66 -12.96
N ILE A 502 -22.60 3.10 -12.03
CA ILE A 502 -23.42 2.23 -11.20
C ILE A 502 -24.80 2.05 -11.82
N PRO A 503 -25.16 0.86 -12.32
CA PRO A 503 -26.50 0.60 -12.84
C PRO A 503 -27.54 0.71 -11.73
N LEU A 504 -28.56 1.55 -11.92
CA LEU A 504 -29.62 1.74 -10.92
C LEU A 504 -30.67 0.62 -10.95
N GLU A 505 -30.77 -0.13 -12.04
CA GLU A 505 -31.73 -1.24 -12.24
C GLU A 505 -33.19 -0.88 -11.86
N GLY A 506 -33.55 0.40 -12.05
CA GLY A 506 -34.86 0.95 -11.70
C GLY A 506 -35.04 1.37 -10.25
N TYR A 507 -33.99 1.35 -9.46
CA TYR A 507 -34.05 1.87 -8.09
C TYR A 507 -34.27 3.39 -8.09
N THR A 508 -35.22 3.83 -7.27
CA THR A 508 -35.47 5.26 -6.99
C THR A 508 -35.44 5.46 -5.48
N GLY A 509 -34.60 6.33 -5.00
CA GLY A 509 -34.41 6.58 -3.56
C GLY A 509 -33.06 7.21 -3.27
N PHE A 510 -32.67 7.18 -2.02
CA PHE A 510 -31.37 7.67 -1.59
C PHE A 510 -30.33 6.54 -1.61
N ILE A 511 -29.13 6.86 -2.07
CA ILE A 511 -27.97 5.96 -2.01
C ILE A 511 -26.85 6.61 -1.22
N ASN A 512 -26.03 5.75 -0.60
CA ASN A 512 -24.81 6.14 0.08
C ASN A 512 -23.63 5.44 -0.60
N ILE A 513 -22.55 6.17 -0.80
CA ILE A 513 -21.33 5.70 -1.45
C ILE A 513 -20.20 5.65 -0.43
N SER A 514 -19.43 4.57 -0.47
CA SER A 514 -18.16 4.42 0.24
C SER A 514 -17.11 3.94 -0.74
N ALA A 515 -16.05 4.73 -0.93
CA ALA A 515 -14.86 4.39 -1.69
C ALA A 515 -13.67 4.32 -0.73
N LYS A 516 -12.95 3.21 -0.72
CA LYS A 516 -11.80 2.99 0.15
C LYS A 516 -10.62 2.49 -0.67
N VAL A 517 -9.44 3.00 -0.38
CA VAL A 517 -8.19 2.50 -0.95
C VAL A 517 -7.45 1.69 0.09
N PHE A 518 -7.10 0.46 -0.28
CA PHE A 518 -6.35 -0.46 0.57
C PHE A 518 -4.97 -0.77 -0.01
N TYR A 519 -4.02 -1.02 0.88
CA TYR A 519 -2.69 -1.52 0.55
C TYR A 519 -2.52 -2.96 1.08
N GLN A 520 -1.90 -3.81 0.28
CA GLN A 520 -1.58 -5.18 0.65
C GLN A 520 -0.15 -5.53 0.24
N ALA A 521 0.69 -5.85 1.23
CA ALA A 521 2.08 -6.17 1.01
C ALA A 521 2.29 -7.60 0.50
N LEU A 522 1.49 -8.54 0.99
CA LEU A 522 1.61 -9.98 0.76
C LEU A 522 0.27 -10.58 0.32
N PRO A 523 -0.19 -10.33 -0.92
CA PRO A 523 -1.42 -10.91 -1.44
C PRO A 523 -1.26 -12.43 -1.62
N PRO A 524 -2.30 -13.23 -1.30
CA PRO A 524 -2.24 -14.69 -1.40
C PRO A 524 -1.82 -15.19 -2.78
N LYS A 525 -2.31 -14.57 -3.87
CA LYS A 525 -1.94 -15.00 -5.24
C LYS A 525 -0.44 -14.97 -5.50
N TRP A 526 0.28 -14.03 -4.89
CA TRP A 526 1.73 -13.93 -5.01
C TRP A 526 2.45 -15.03 -4.23
N LEU A 527 1.92 -15.39 -3.07
CA LEU A 527 2.55 -16.34 -2.14
C LEU A 527 2.21 -17.80 -2.44
N ASN A 528 1.02 -18.07 -2.99
CA ASN A 528 0.53 -19.43 -3.20
C ASN A 528 1.51 -20.36 -3.94
N PRO A 529 2.22 -19.92 -5.02
CA PRO A 529 3.20 -20.78 -5.68
C PRO A 529 4.35 -21.19 -4.75
N MET A 530 4.87 -20.25 -3.96
CA MET A 530 5.93 -20.53 -2.97
C MET A 530 5.42 -21.41 -1.84
N LEU A 531 4.24 -21.14 -1.31
CA LEU A 531 3.66 -21.89 -0.20
C LEU A 531 3.18 -23.32 -0.60
N ALA A 532 3.14 -23.63 -1.89
CA ALA A 532 2.90 -24.99 -2.38
C ALA A 532 4.15 -25.88 -2.26
N GLU A 533 5.33 -25.28 -2.17
CA GLU A 533 6.61 -25.97 -2.02
C GLU A 533 6.98 -26.18 -0.56
N SER A 534 8.00 -26.99 -0.27
CA SER A 534 8.46 -27.30 1.09
C SER A 534 9.99 -27.26 1.18
N THR A 535 10.49 -26.33 1.96
CA THR A 535 11.86 -26.24 2.48
C THR A 535 11.81 -25.78 3.93
N PRO A 536 12.89 -25.88 4.72
CA PRO A 536 12.87 -25.40 6.10
C PRO A 536 12.44 -23.92 6.23
N GLU A 537 12.87 -23.07 5.29
CA GLU A 537 12.57 -21.64 5.28
C GLU A 537 11.11 -21.37 4.89
N ILE A 538 10.61 -22.06 3.85
CA ILE A 538 9.21 -21.94 3.40
C ILE A 538 8.27 -22.45 4.49
N ASP A 539 8.57 -23.61 5.09
CA ASP A 539 7.73 -24.20 6.13
C ASP A 539 7.70 -23.33 7.40
N THR A 540 8.84 -22.73 7.76
CA THR A 540 8.93 -21.77 8.87
C THR A 540 8.07 -20.54 8.59
N PHE A 541 8.22 -19.93 7.42
CA PHE A 541 7.41 -18.76 7.04
C PHE A 541 5.93 -19.10 6.95
N ARG A 542 5.57 -20.26 6.38
CA ARG A 542 4.17 -20.71 6.26
C ARG A 542 3.48 -20.73 7.61
N VAL A 543 4.12 -21.32 8.64
CA VAL A 543 3.55 -21.38 9.99
C VAL A 543 3.32 -19.97 10.57
N MET A 544 4.26 -19.05 10.37
CA MET A 544 4.13 -17.67 10.83
C MET A 544 3.02 -16.92 10.06
N TYR A 545 2.98 -17.09 8.75
CA TYR A 545 2.00 -16.46 7.85
C TYR A 545 0.57 -16.90 8.13
N GLU A 546 0.34 -18.21 8.33
CA GLU A 546 -1.00 -18.76 8.62
C GLU A 546 -1.59 -18.29 9.97
N ASN A 547 -0.74 -17.82 10.88
CA ASN A 547 -1.16 -17.30 12.19
C ASN A 547 -1.18 -15.75 12.24
N ALA A 548 -0.74 -15.07 11.20
CA ALA A 548 -0.64 -13.61 11.16
C ALA A 548 -1.96 -12.94 10.76
N ASP A 549 -2.13 -11.68 11.18
CA ASP A 549 -3.16 -10.79 10.64
C ASP A 549 -2.73 -10.27 9.26
N LEU A 550 -3.37 -10.81 8.21
CA LEU A 550 -3.10 -10.49 6.82
C LEU A 550 -4.05 -9.44 6.24
N SER A 551 -4.84 -8.80 7.08
CA SER A 551 -5.81 -7.79 6.66
C SER A 551 -5.11 -6.67 5.89
N PRO A 552 -5.61 -6.29 4.72
CA PRO A 552 -5.09 -5.13 4.00
C PRO A 552 -5.19 -3.86 4.82
N VAL A 553 -4.25 -2.97 4.63
CA VAL A 553 -4.19 -1.69 5.35
C VAL A 553 -5.07 -0.68 4.64
N LEU A 554 -6.04 -0.12 5.36
CA LEU A 554 -6.83 1.00 4.86
C LEU A 554 -5.96 2.26 4.77
N ILE A 555 -5.86 2.83 3.57
CA ILE A 555 -5.11 4.07 3.32
C ILE A 555 -6.03 5.29 3.40
N SER A 556 -7.10 5.27 2.63
CA SER A 556 -8.02 6.40 2.49
C SER A 556 -9.47 5.95 2.42
N THR A 557 -10.39 6.82 2.81
CA THR A 557 -11.84 6.61 2.74
C THR A 557 -12.52 7.89 2.30
N GLU A 558 -13.33 7.78 1.25
CA GLU A 558 -14.27 8.81 0.82
C GLU A 558 -15.70 8.30 1.00
N THR A 559 -16.59 9.16 1.44
CA THR A 559 -18.01 8.82 1.60
C THR A 559 -18.90 9.93 1.08
N MET A 560 -20.01 9.56 0.47
CA MET A 560 -21.09 10.46 0.09
C MET A 560 -22.42 9.86 0.54
N ASP A 561 -23.18 10.60 1.31
CA ASP A 561 -24.43 10.13 1.88
C ASP A 561 -25.65 10.85 1.28
N SER A 562 -26.77 10.14 1.25
CA SER A 562 -28.09 10.70 0.90
C SER A 562 -28.14 11.30 -0.52
N ILE A 563 -27.52 10.66 -1.49
CA ILE A 563 -27.61 11.06 -2.91
C ILE A 563 -28.93 10.54 -3.46
N PHE A 564 -29.82 11.44 -3.89
CA PHE A 564 -31.09 11.03 -4.48
C PHE A 564 -30.89 10.61 -5.94
N VAL A 565 -31.29 9.38 -6.27
CA VAL A 565 -31.29 8.82 -7.62
C VAL A 565 -32.71 8.46 -8.03
N GLN A 566 -33.01 8.58 -9.33
CA GLN A 566 -34.31 8.26 -9.90
C GLN A 566 -34.14 7.33 -11.09
N GLY A 567 -34.19 6.03 -10.84
CA GLY A 567 -34.11 5.04 -11.91
C GLY A 567 -35.46 4.84 -12.62
N VAL A 568 -35.44 4.79 -13.91
CA VAL A 568 -36.57 4.30 -14.74
C VAL A 568 -36.23 2.92 -15.29
N GLY A 569 -36.19 1.96 -14.39
CA GLY A 569 -36.04 0.57 -14.80
C GLY A 569 -37.39 -0.07 -15.14
N THR A 570 -37.51 -0.71 -16.26
CA THR A 570 -38.39 -1.85 -16.37
C THR A 570 -37.76 -2.96 -15.53
N LYS A 571 -38.32 -3.24 -14.35
CA LYS A 571 -37.97 -4.49 -13.63
C LYS A 571 -37.93 -5.61 -14.64
N ASN A 572 -36.85 -6.37 -14.69
CA ASN A 572 -36.62 -7.41 -15.69
C ASN A 572 -37.87 -8.27 -15.88
N ILE A 573 -38.41 -8.21 -17.08
CA ILE A 573 -39.47 -9.15 -17.49
C ILE A 573 -38.77 -10.49 -17.70
N VAL A 574 -38.86 -11.37 -16.71
CA VAL A 574 -38.31 -12.71 -16.85
C VAL A 574 -39.11 -13.42 -17.95
N GLU A 575 -38.49 -13.71 -19.10
CA GLU A 575 -39.07 -14.64 -20.08
C GLU A 575 -39.17 -16.03 -19.41
N THR A 576 -40.39 -16.38 -18.99
CA THR A 576 -40.61 -17.60 -18.24
C THR A 576 -41.58 -18.51 -19.00
N ASN A 577 -41.05 -19.51 -19.65
CA ASN A 577 -41.83 -20.60 -20.25
C ASN A 577 -42.50 -21.53 -19.20
N TRP A 578 -42.16 -21.32 -17.90
CA TRP A 578 -42.70 -22.13 -16.80
C TRP A 578 -44.06 -21.62 -16.28
N LEU A 579 -44.44 -20.35 -16.55
CA LEU A 579 -45.75 -19.81 -16.17
C LEU A 579 -46.69 -19.85 -17.36
N LYS A 580 -47.79 -20.57 -17.27
CA LYS A 580 -48.83 -20.71 -18.30
C LYS A 580 -50.13 -20.15 -17.78
N ILE A 581 -50.82 -19.40 -18.67
CA ILE A 581 -52.17 -18.85 -18.43
C ILE A 581 -53.12 -19.41 -19.46
N PHE A 582 -54.19 -20.03 -18.99
CA PHE A 582 -55.15 -20.66 -19.85
C PHE A 582 -56.58 -20.63 -19.25
N PRO A 583 -57.65 -20.65 -20.07
CA PRO A 583 -57.61 -20.54 -21.53
C PRO A 583 -57.23 -19.10 -21.95
N ASN A 584 -56.55 -18.97 -23.09
CA ASN A 584 -56.25 -17.71 -23.72
C ASN A 584 -56.36 -17.89 -25.24
N PRO A 585 -57.44 -17.41 -25.90
CA PRO A 585 -58.53 -16.57 -25.37
C PRO A 585 -59.44 -17.25 -24.34
N THR A 586 -60.12 -16.45 -23.50
CA THR A 586 -61.14 -16.91 -22.55
C THR A 586 -62.51 -16.42 -22.96
N SER A 587 -63.53 -17.33 -22.96
CA SER A 587 -64.91 -17.00 -23.33
C SER A 587 -65.78 -16.55 -22.16
N ASP A 588 -65.46 -16.98 -20.93
CA ASP A 588 -66.20 -16.67 -19.70
C ASP A 588 -65.50 -15.63 -18.81
N GLY A 589 -64.33 -15.18 -19.25
CA GLY A 589 -63.48 -14.20 -18.52
C GLY A 589 -62.66 -14.79 -17.39
N TRP A 590 -62.66 -16.09 -17.18
CA TRP A 590 -61.80 -16.72 -16.19
C TRP A 590 -60.54 -17.29 -16.85
N VAL A 591 -59.41 -17.08 -16.20
CA VAL A 591 -58.13 -17.67 -16.57
C VAL A 591 -57.46 -18.31 -15.35
N SER A 592 -56.83 -19.47 -15.56
CA SER A 592 -56.04 -20.17 -14.59
C SER A 592 -54.54 -19.96 -14.83
N ILE A 593 -53.78 -19.83 -13.75
CA ILE A 593 -52.33 -19.64 -13.83
C ILE A 593 -51.68 -20.95 -13.29
N SER A 594 -50.94 -21.61 -14.18
CA SER A 594 -50.15 -22.79 -13.84
C SER A 594 -48.70 -22.41 -13.68
N LYS A 595 -48.09 -22.79 -12.56
CA LYS A 595 -46.73 -22.50 -12.15
C LYS A 595 -46.11 -23.70 -11.43
N PRO A 596 -44.79 -23.80 -11.33
CA PRO A 596 -44.14 -24.77 -10.41
C PRO A 596 -44.58 -24.57 -8.95
N ALA A 597 -44.61 -25.65 -8.20
CA ALA A 597 -45.08 -25.64 -6.81
C ALA A 597 -44.19 -24.84 -5.85
N ASP A 598 -42.92 -24.68 -6.21
CA ASP A 598 -41.89 -23.96 -5.46
C ASP A 598 -41.87 -22.44 -5.72
N ILE A 599 -42.78 -21.93 -6.56
CA ILE A 599 -42.85 -20.50 -6.85
C ILE A 599 -44.15 -19.91 -6.32
N ASN A 600 -44.04 -18.84 -5.51
CA ASN A 600 -45.18 -18.11 -5.01
C ASN A 600 -45.47 -16.89 -5.86
N ILE A 601 -46.76 -16.66 -6.18
CA ILE A 601 -47.24 -15.40 -6.75
C ILE A 601 -47.51 -14.45 -5.57
N ILE A 602 -46.93 -13.25 -5.64
CA ILE A 602 -47.06 -12.22 -4.60
C ILE A 602 -48.31 -11.37 -4.86
N GLU A 603 -48.45 -10.91 -6.11
CA GLU A 603 -49.61 -10.12 -6.52
C GLU A 603 -49.88 -10.22 -8.04
N ILE A 604 -51.08 -9.87 -8.46
CA ILE A 604 -51.47 -9.75 -9.88
C ILE A 604 -52.14 -8.40 -10.11
N LYS A 605 -51.68 -7.67 -11.11
CA LYS A 605 -52.29 -6.42 -11.56
C LYS A 605 -52.84 -6.62 -12.96
N ILE A 606 -54.03 -6.08 -13.19
CA ILE A 606 -54.71 -6.10 -14.50
C ILE A 606 -54.68 -4.69 -15.10
N TYR A 607 -54.23 -4.62 -16.33
CA TYR A 607 -54.27 -3.38 -17.13
C TYR A 607 -55.08 -3.58 -18.41
N ASP A 608 -55.66 -2.51 -18.95
CA ASP A 608 -56.25 -2.53 -20.26
C ASP A 608 -55.17 -2.50 -21.36
N PHE A 609 -55.61 -2.56 -22.62
CA PHE A 609 -54.68 -2.58 -23.77
C PHE A 609 -53.88 -1.27 -23.94
N THR A 610 -54.30 -0.19 -23.28
CA THR A 610 -53.57 1.10 -23.29
C THR A 610 -52.53 1.21 -22.16
N GLY A 611 -52.44 0.19 -21.31
CA GLY A 611 -51.55 0.20 -20.12
C GLY A 611 -52.16 0.88 -18.90
N ARG A 612 -53.45 1.25 -18.95
CA ARG A 612 -54.15 1.84 -17.80
C ARG A 612 -54.47 0.76 -16.77
N PHE A 613 -54.09 0.99 -15.51
CA PHE A 613 -54.40 0.13 -14.39
C PHE A 613 -55.91 -0.02 -14.14
N ILE A 614 -56.36 -1.25 -13.99
CA ILE A 614 -57.77 -1.59 -13.73
C ILE A 614 -57.96 -2.11 -12.31
N GLU A 615 -57.26 -3.18 -11.93
CA GLU A 615 -57.48 -3.89 -10.68
C GLU A 615 -56.23 -4.59 -10.19
N LYS A 616 -56.13 -4.74 -8.84
CA LYS A 616 -55.08 -5.51 -8.15
C LYS A 616 -55.72 -6.67 -7.42
N ILE A 617 -55.15 -7.88 -7.58
CA ILE A 617 -55.61 -9.11 -6.97
C ILE A 617 -54.52 -9.61 -6.00
N ASN A 618 -54.88 -9.74 -4.73
CA ASN A 618 -53.97 -10.22 -3.66
C ASN A 618 -54.42 -11.59 -3.11
N ASN A 619 -55.59 -12.11 -3.50
CA ASN A 619 -56.15 -13.38 -3.02
C ASN A 619 -56.52 -14.25 -4.22
N SER A 620 -56.42 -15.58 -4.05
CA SER A 620 -56.78 -16.54 -5.13
C SER A 620 -55.93 -16.40 -6.37
N LEU A 621 -54.63 -16.28 -6.23
CA LEU A 621 -53.65 -15.92 -7.26
C LEU A 621 -53.44 -16.99 -8.35
N GLU A 622 -54.15 -18.14 -8.27
CA GLU A 622 -54.09 -19.20 -9.28
C GLU A 622 -55.29 -19.14 -10.28
N GLN A 623 -56.31 -18.33 -9.96
CA GLN A 623 -57.46 -18.08 -10.86
C GLN A 623 -57.80 -16.60 -10.88
N VAL A 624 -57.91 -16.02 -12.03
CA VAL A 624 -58.13 -14.57 -12.23
C VAL A 624 -59.38 -14.40 -13.11
N ARG A 625 -60.29 -13.53 -12.65
CA ARG A 625 -61.41 -13.08 -13.47
C ARG A 625 -61.10 -11.77 -14.14
N LEU A 626 -61.14 -11.74 -15.45
CA LEU A 626 -60.97 -10.51 -16.23
C LEU A 626 -62.21 -9.65 -16.17
N PRO A 627 -62.07 -8.30 -16.22
CA PRO A 627 -63.17 -7.36 -16.28
C PRO A 627 -64.08 -7.61 -17.49
N GLU A 628 -65.39 -7.30 -17.34
CA GLU A 628 -66.37 -7.54 -18.42
C GLU A 628 -66.20 -6.59 -19.61
N ASN A 629 -65.67 -5.40 -19.37
CA ASN A 629 -65.47 -4.39 -20.37
C ASN A 629 -64.04 -4.44 -20.92
N GLY A 630 -63.81 -5.07 -22.06
CA GLY A 630 -62.53 -5.12 -22.76
C GLY A 630 -62.29 -6.48 -23.41
N ARG A 631 -61.54 -6.48 -24.52
CA ARG A 631 -61.15 -7.71 -25.24
C ARG A 631 -59.71 -8.11 -25.08
N LEU A 632 -58.86 -7.16 -24.59
CA LEU A 632 -57.45 -7.38 -24.44
C LEU A 632 -56.98 -6.81 -23.10
N PHE A 633 -56.32 -7.62 -22.30
CA PHE A 633 -55.79 -7.27 -21.00
C PHE A 633 -54.32 -7.64 -20.90
N LEU A 634 -53.57 -6.88 -20.10
CA LEU A 634 -52.22 -7.21 -19.69
C LEU A 634 -52.27 -7.61 -18.20
N LEU A 635 -51.86 -8.83 -17.90
CA LEU A 635 -51.68 -9.30 -16.55
C LEU A 635 -50.22 -9.17 -16.16
N GLU A 636 -49.96 -8.36 -15.19
CA GLU A 636 -48.64 -8.24 -14.51
C GLU A 636 -48.68 -9.13 -13.26
N ILE A 637 -47.83 -10.13 -13.25
CA ILE A 637 -47.75 -11.14 -12.19
C ILE A 637 -46.40 -10.97 -11.49
N GLU A 638 -46.42 -10.59 -10.23
CA GLU A 638 -45.24 -10.48 -9.39
C GLU A 638 -45.03 -11.78 -8.64
N THR A 639 -43.80 -12.31 -8.68
CA THR A 639 -43.40 -13.55 -8.04
C THR A 639 -42.09 -13.34 -7.28
N GLU A 640 -41.71 -14.26 -6.40
CA GLU A 640 -40.41 -14.27 -5.70
C GLU A 640 -39.20 -14.27 -6.66
N ARG A 641 -39.40 -14.66 -7.94
CA ARG A 641 -38.33 -14.71 -8.95
C ARG A 641 -38.38 -13.54 -9.93
N GLY A 642 -39.26 -12.56 -9.72
CA GLY A 642 -39.42 -11.38 -10.55
C GLY A 642 -40.80 -11.23 -11.19
N ARG A 643 -40.91 -10.23 -12.03
CA ARG A 643 -42.15 -9.76 -12.63
C ARG A 643 -42.37 -10.35 -14.05
N ILE A 644 -43.58 -10.83 -14.30
CA ILE A 644 -43.98 -11.43 -15.58
C ILE A 644 -45.20 -10.71 -16.12
N VAL A 645 -45.16 -10.33 -17.39
CA VAL A 645 -46.33 -9.75 -18.08
C VAL A 645 -46.85 -10.71 -19.12
N ARG A 646 -48.17 -10.92 -19.14
CA ARG A 646 -48.86 -11.78 -20.11
C ARG A 646 -50.05 -11.05 -20.70
N LYS A 647 -50.20 -11.24 -22.00
CA LYS A 647 -51.32 -10.71 -22.79
C LYS A 647 -52.43 -11.74 -22.83
N ILE A 648 -53.64 -11.36 -22.41
CA ILE A 648 -54.81 -12.22 -22.37
C ILE A 648 -55.90 -11.63 -23.23
N LEU A 649 -56.49 -12.48 -24.08
CA LEU A 649 -57.64 -12.16 -24.90
C LEU A 649 -58.93 -12.69 -24.25
N ARG A 650 -59.98 -11.88 -24.31
CA ARG A 650 -61.34 -12.27 -23.93
C ARG A 650 -62.22 -12.19 -25.15
N ASP A 651 -62.89 -13.30 -25.51
CA ASP A 651 -63.83 -13.39 -26.63
C ASP A 651 -65.16 -12.69 -26.36
#